data_98e7b14749216d3490e30790dacacee8
#
_entry.id   98e7b14749216d3490e30790dacacee8
#
_cell.length_a   1.000
_cell.length_b   1.000
_cell.length_c   1.000
_cell.angle_alpha   90.00
_cell.angle_beta   90.00
_cell.angle_gamma   90.00
#
_symmetry.space_group_name_H-M   'P 1'
#
loop_
_entity.id
_entity.type
_entity.pdbx_description
1 polymer ?
#
loop_
_entity_poly.entity_id
_entity_poly.type
_entity_poly.pdbx_seq_one_letter_code
_entity_poly.pdbx_strand_id
1 'polypeptide(L)'
;MKNKFTFIDLFAGIGGFHLAMESLGGKCVFASEIDEYARQTYEHNFKKINPELFEQGLFNDDIRKVSPQDLPDFDLLCAGFPCQPFSQAGYKRGFNDTHKSERGNLFFNIVDILEAKRPKAFFLENVRGIVNHDNGKTFKIIRDILEQELGYSFYFKVLKASDYGLPQLRPRAFMIGFRDDHVLGNFSFPEPIPLKFTMSDVWKGKCDREIGYTLRVGGRGSKIGDRRNWDQYLVDGVVRQIMPEQARKMQGFPDDFEFPVPKSQAMKQLGNSVAVDAVRACGESLLNYMKFLSKENRENKMVKHTKNKGEWTELYSFLKLLNDKKLYLADKDMKPKIHFFNVNKVTTLNIKQSCYLAENDLVEIENKDTGVKHQVRTGSFLNIDVLNHLAARIKAGKGASFDIPEFLAISNQLGVTLIKGGNSDQKADIVLDLEQNGCNYHDQGFGIKSYFGNAPTLLNASGNTNFIYKVVGLSPDSLDEINSIDTQFKLKDRISTIYQKGGCLIFDRVEQTTMGYNLALVDTMMPQLLSMMLIEFHKNRINNLEKNITAIWQNNPTLFSTDLDGLKVKVKKLLVAILLGFFAGSKWNGKYLANGTIVVKNDGSQVAYHITDLATLEDYLFNHIHFDTPSTTRHRYGSLISENGELYFKLNLQLRF
;
A
#
# COMPACT_ATOMS: atom_id res chain seq x y z
N MET A 1 35.59 13.73 -9.40
CA MET A 1 34.78 12.69 -8.73
C MET A 1 33.44 12.65 -9.44
N LYS A 2 32.83 11.48 -9.65
CA LYS A 2 31.48 11.40 -10.27
C LYS A 2 30.46 11.94 -9.27
N ASN A 3 29.67 12.95 -9.67
CA ASN A 3 28.62 13.50 -8.83
C ASN A 3 27.64 12.40 -8.38
N LYS A 4 27.25 12.42 -7.10
CA LYS A 4 26.37 11.41 -6.51
C LYS A 4 24.90 11.68 -6.75
N PHE A 5 24.51 12.96 -6.91
CA PHE A 5 23.16 13.45 -7.17
C PHE A 5 23.19 14.87 -7.74
N THR A 6 22.08 15.32 -8.30
CA THR A 6 21.89 16.70 -8.80
C THR A 6 20.86 17.43 -7.95
N PHE A 7 21.03 18.76 -7.80
CA PHE A 7 20.08 19.58 -7.05
C PHE A 7 19.91 20.97 -7.67
N ILE A 8 18.80 21.61 -7.33
CA ILE A 8 18.57 23.03 -7.59
C ILE A 8 18.51 23.79 -6.28
N ASP A 9 18.92 25.10 -6.30
CA ASP A 9 18.95 25.99 -5.12
C ASP A 9 18.08 27.21 -5.41
N LEU A 10 16.87 27.25 -4.86
CA LEU A 10 15.91 28.34 -5.05
C LEU A 10 15.95 29.29 -3.87
N PHE A 11 15.84 30.61 -4.15
CA PHE A 11 16.04 31.66 -3.16
C PHE A 11 17.44 31.51 -2.51
N ALA A 12 18.41 31.27 -3.37
CA ALA A 12 19.72 30.74 -2.99
C ALA A 12 20.53 31.64 -2.04
N GLY A 13 20.21 32.93 -1.96
CA GLY A 13 20.96 33.88 -1.15
C GLY A 13 22.42 33.89 -1.56
N ILE A 14 23.30 33.60 -0.61
CA ILE A 14 24.74 33.48 -0.85
C ILE A 14 25.21 32.02 -0.97
N GLY A 15 24.30 31.07 -1.17
CA GLY A 15 24.63 29.66 -1.45
C GLY A 15 24.86 28.79 -0.22
N GLY A 16 24.15 29.01 0.87
CA GLY A 16 24.27 28.15 2.05
C GLY A 16 23.81 26.70 1.80
N PHE A 17 22.73 26.51 1.05
CA PHE A 17 22.33 25.17 0.57
C PHE A 17 23.31 24.60 -0.43
N HIS A 18 23.82 25.40 -1.37
CA HIS A 18 24.82 24.98 -2.35
C HIS A 18 26.05 24.40 -1.66
N LEU A 19 26.66 25.15 -0.72
CA LEU A 19 27.85 24.68 0.03
C LEU A 19 27.56 23.35 0.75
N ALA A 20 26.43 23.25 1.42
CA ALA A 20 26.07 22.05 2.17
C ALA A 20 25.91 20.84 1.24
N MET A 21 25.13 20.97 0.15
CA MET A 21 24.85 19.87 -0.77
C MET A 21 26.06 19.47 -1.60
N GLU A 22 26.88 20.44 -2.03
CA GLU A 22 28.14 20.17 -2.74
C GLU A 22 29.13 19.39 -1.87
N SER A 23 29.26 19.76 -0.58
CA SER A 23 30.12 19.02 0.37
C SER A 23 29.71 17.55 0.54
N LEU A 24 28.45 17.20 0.23
CA LEU A 24 27.91 15.84 0.25
C LEU A 24 28.04 15.13 -1.12
N GLY A 25 28.60 15.80 -2.12
CA GLY A 25 28.85 15.30 -3.47
C GLY A 25 27.73 15.56 -4.46
N GLY A 26 26.89 16.57 -4.20
CA GLY A 26 25.88 17.08 -5.12
C GLY A 26 26.44 17.99 -6.19
N LYS A 27 25.79 18.07 -7.36
CA LYS A 27 26.02 19.07 -8.40
C LYS A 27 24.81 19.99 -8.47
N CYS A 28 25.00 21.30 -8.26
CA CYS A 28 23.97 22.29 -8.51
C CYS A 28 23.78 22.46 -10.03
N VAL A 29 22.58 22.21 -10.52
CA VAL A 29 22.25 22.28 -11.96
C VAL A 29 21.37 23.47 -12.29
N PHE A 30 20.83 24.17 -11.30
CA PHE A 30 20.10 25.41 -11.45
C PHE A 30 20.05 26.15 -10.12
N ALA A 31 20.15 27.49 -10.14
CA ALA A 31 19.92 28.31 -8.97
C ALA A 31 19.18 29.61 -9.32
N SER A 32 18.49 30.20 -8.34
CA SER A 32 17.80 31.49 -8.52
C SER A 32 17.88 32.35 -7.27
N GLU A 33 18.23 33.64 -7.44
CA GLU A 33 18.27 34.64 -6.39
C GLU A 33 17.97 36.04 -6.95
N ILE A 34 17.04 36.78 -6.30
CA ILE A 34 16.59 38.06 -6.79
C ILE A 34 17.48 39.24 -6.30
N ASP A 35 18.10 39.13 -5.12
CA ASP A 35 18.95 40.20 -4.56
C ASP A 35 20.28 40.28 -5.34
N GLU A 36 20.51 41.40 -5.99
CA GLU A 36 21.68 41.63 -6.85
C GLU A 36 23.01 41.44 -6.08
N TYR A 37 23.10 41.98 -4.85
CA TYR A 37 24.31 41.80 -4.05
C TYR A 37 24.52 40.36 -3.62
N ALA A 38 23.45 39.63 -3.35
CA ALA A 38 23.56 38.19 -3.06
C ALA A 38 24.02 37.40 -4.28
N ARG A 39 23.52 37.73 -5.49
CA ARG A 39 24.01 37.14 -6.74
C ARG A 39 25.49 37.40 -6.97
N GLN A 40 25.97 38.65 -6.73
CA GLN A 40 27.40 38.94 -6.84
C GLN A 40 28.24 38.07 -5.91
N THR A 41 27.82 37.90 -4.66
CA THR A 41 28.52 37.06 -3.69
C THR A 41 28.46 35.59 -4.08
N TYR A 42 27.29 35.10 -4.56
CA TYR A 42 27.11 33.73 -5.01
C TYR A 42 28.00 33.43 -6.22
N GLU A 43 27.96 34.25 -7.27
CA GLU A 43 28.77 34.05 -8.47
C GLU A 43 30.28 34.10 -8.15
N HIS A 44 30.72 35.02 -7.31
CA HIS A 44 32.13 35.12 -6.92
C HIS A 44 32.70 33.83 -6.30
N ASN A 45 31.91 33.18 -5.44
CA ASN A 45 32.35 31.98 -4.73
C ASN A 45 32.15 30.68 -5.51
N PHE A 46 31.12 30.58 -6.38
CA PHE A 46 30.77 29.32 -7.04
C PHE A 46 31.15 29.25 -8.52
N LYS A 47 31.46 30.36 -9.20
CA LYS A 47 31.80 30.35 -10.64
C LYS A 47 33.04 29.51 -10.97
N LYS A 48 34.05 29.49 -10.11
CA LYS A 48 35.22 28.67 -10.31
C LYS A 48 34.96 27.16 -10.09
N ILE A 49 34.02 26.83 -9.25
CA ILE A 49 33.72 25.45 -8.86
C ILE A 49 32.70 24.84 -9.82
N ASN A 50 31.69 25.63 -10.22
CA ASN A 50 30.59 25.21 -11.12
C ASN A 50 30.43 26.25 -12.25
N PRO A 51 31.36 26.38 -13.19
CA PRO A 51 31.29 27.39 -14.26
C PRO A 51 30.05 27.22 -15.16
N GLU A 52 29.61 25.97 -15.41
CA GLU A 52 28.46 25.67 -16.26
C GLU A 52 27.18 26.33 -15.77
N LEU A 53 26.99 26.48 -14.46
CA LEU A 53 25.82 27.12 -13.85
C LEU A 53 25.66 28.58 -14.36
N PHE A 54 26.79 29.27 -14.60
CA PHE A 54 26.81 30.70 -15.01
C PHE A 54 26.91 30.86 -16.52
N GLU A 55 27.74 30.07 -17.18
CA GLU A 55 28.00 30.14 -18.63
C GLU A 55 26.78 29.70 -19.45
N GLN A 56 25.98 28.78 -18.93
CA GLN A 56 24.77 28.28 -19.61
C GLN A 56 23.49 29.06 -19.20
N GLY A 57 23.60 30.11 -18.39
CA GLY A 57 22.48 30.92 -17.94
C GLY A 57 21.55 30.19 -16.94
N LEU A 58 22.05 29.17 -16.23
CA LEU A 58 21.30 28.37 -15.27
C LEU A 58 21.26 29.01 -13.87
N PHE A 59 21.89 30.21 -13.70
CA PHE A 59 21.73 31.06 -12.53
C PHE A 59 20.81 32.24 -12.85
N ASN A 60 19.54 32.15 -12.40
CA ASN A 60 18.47 33.08 -12.80
C ASN A 60 18.24 34.17 -11.74
N ASP A 61 17.84 35.37 -12.19
CA ASP A 61 17.58 36.53 -11.34
C ASP A 61 16.18 36.53 -10.70
N ASP A 62 15.19 35.85 -11.29
CA ASP A 62 13.82 35.88 -10.77
C ASP A 62 13.07 34.58 -11.12
N ILE A 63 12.87 33.73 -10.14
CA ILE A 63 12.21 32.44 -10.29
C ILE A 63 10.80 32.53 -10.91
N ARG A 64 10.11 33.66 -10.79
CA ARG A 64 8.80 33.92 -11.38
C ARG A 64 8.81 34.00 -12.92
N LYS A 65 9.99 34.23 -13.50
CA LYS A 65 10.20 34.29 -14.95
C LYS A 65 10.58 32.94 -15.55
N VAL A 66 10.85 31.94 -14.72
CA VAL A 66 11.31 30.61 -15.14
C VAL A 66 10.12 29.71 -15.37
N SER A 67 10.05 29.11 -16.55
CA SER A 67 9.12 28.03 -16.83
C SER A 67 9.65 26.73 -16.18
N PRO A 68 8.86 26.04 -15.35
CA PRO A 68 9.30 24.78 -14.74
C PRO A 68 9.77 23.72 -15.75
N GLN A 69 9.20 23.72 -16.97
CA GLN A 69 9.55 22.78 -18.03
C GLN A 69 10.97 23.00 -18.57
N ASP A 70 11.47 24.25 -18.54
CA ASP A 70 12.78 24.62 -19.05
C ASP A 70 13.93 24.28 -18.07
N LEU A 71 13.60 23.92 -16.83
CA LEU A 71 14.59 23.48 -15.86
C LEU A 71 15.22 22.13 -16.27
N PRO A 72 16.54 21.94 -16.02
CA PRO A 72 17.12 20.62 -16.17
C PRO A 72 16.49 19.61 -15.20
N ASP A 73 16.67 18.31 -15.44
CA ASP A 73 16.26 17.29 -14.48
C ASP A 73 17.20 17.27 -13.28
N PHE A 74 16.65 17.05 -12.10
CA PHE A 74 17.41 17.04 -10.84
C PHE A 74 16.78 16.06 -9.82
N ASP A 75 17.59 15.63 -8.85
CA ASP A 75 17.17 14.68 -7.81
C ASP A 75 16.54 15.37 -6.60
N LEU A 76 17.02 16.59 -6.24
CA LEU A 76 16.66 17.29 -5.00
C LEU A 76 16.37 18.77 -5.26
N LEU A 77 15.23 19.26 -4.77
CA LEU A 77 14.91 20.69 -4.70
C LEU A 77 15.28 21.24 -3.33
N CYS A 78 16.18 22.22 -3.29
CA CYS A 78 16.51 22.99 -2.09
C CYS A 78 15.92 24.39 -2.17
N ALA A 79 15.31 24.90 -1.08
CA ALA A 79 14.80 26.27 -1.05
C ALA A 79 14.71 26.85 0.36
N GLY A 80 15.31 28.03 0.56
CA GLY A 80 15.11 28.88 1.72
C GLY A 80 14.11 29.99 1.41
N PHE A 81 12.82 29.65 1.28
CA PHE A 81 11.81 30.59 0.77
C PHE A 81 11.33 31.61 1.82
N PRO A 82 10.97 32.85 1.41
CA PRO A 82 10.50 33.88 2.35
C PRO A 82 9.12 33.54 2.91
N CYS A 83 8.93 33.85 4.22
CA CYS A 83 7.63 33.70 4.89
C CYS A 83 6.70 34.85 4.43
N GLN A 84 5.79 34.53 3.51
CA GLN A 84 4.76 35.48 3.06
C GLN A 84 3.36 34.94 3.47
N PRO A 85 2.40 35.85 3.83
CA PRO A 85 1.05 35.43 4.17
C PRO A 85 0.32 34.86 2.93
N PHE A 86 -0.38 33.76 3.11
CA PHE A 86 -1.29 33.25 2.10
C PHE A 86 -2.62 34.00 2.13
N SER A 87 -3.16 34.40 0.98
CA SER A 87 -4.50 34.96 0.95
C SER A 87 -5.56 33.85 1.07
N GLN A 88 -6.59 34.06 1.92
CA GLN A 88 -7.67 33.09 2.12
C GLN A 88 -8.55 32.84 0.87
N ALA A 89 -8.48 33.72 -0.12
CA ALA A 89 -9.30 33.65 -1.33
C ALA A 89 -8.85 32.54 -2.30
N GLY A 90 -7.54 32.19 -2.30
CA GLY A 90 -6.96 31.17 -3.17
C GLY A 90 -7.30 29.72 -2.78
N TYR A 91 -7.41 29.44 -1.49
CA TYR A 91 -7.57 28.08 -0.97
C TYR A 91 -8.95 27.40 -1.27
N LYS A 92 -9.99 28.19 -1.56
CA LYS A 92 -11.37 27.68 -1.71
C LYS A 92 -11.78 27.28 -3.15
N ARG A 93 -10.93 27.50 -4.13
CA ARG A 93 -11.25 27.23 -5.55
C ARG A 93 -10.29 26.22 -6.16
N GLY A 94 -10.53 24.99 -6.17
CA GLY A 94 -9.77 23.88 -6.75
C GLY A 94 -8.58 24.19 -7.70
N PHE A 95 -7.66 23.29 -7.82
CA PHE A 95 -6.34 23.38 -8.44
C PHE A 95 -6.24 24.05 -9.83
N ASN A 96 -7.32 24.06 -10.62
CA ASN A 96 -7.28 24.51 -12.00
C ASN A 96 -7.42 26.02 -12.23
N ASP A 97 -7.85 26.85 -11.25
CA ASP A 97 -8.19 28.26 -11.49
C ASP A 97 -7.41 29.28 -10.65
N THR A 98 -6.74 28.86 -9.58
CA THR A 98 -6.20 29.75 -8.53
C THR A 98 -4.74 30.14 -8.70
N HIS A 99 -3.93 29.34 -9.38
CA HIS A 99 -2.50 29.63 -9.60
C HIS A 99 -2.23 30.94 -10.38
N LYS A 100 -3.18 31.40 -11.18
CA LYS A 100 -2.98 32.63 -11.98
C LYS A 100 -3.20 33.93 -11.20
N SER A 101 -3.97 33.91 -10.11
CA SER A 101 -4.29 35.13 -9.36
C SER A 101 -3.35 35.42 -8.16
N GLU A 102 -2.61 34.43 -7.67
CA GLU A 102 -1.68 34.55 -6.53
C GLU A 102 -0.19 34.45 -6.93
N ARG A 103 0.16 34.77 -8.14
CA ARG A 103 1.56 34.81 -8.64
C ARG A 103 2.54 35.64 -7.82
N GLY A 104 2.10 36.23 -6.72
CA GLY A 104 2.92 36.95 -5.73
C GLY A 104 3.47 36.06 -4.62
N ASN A 105 2.95 34.82 -4.40
CA ASN A 105 3.43 33.95 -3.34
C ASN A 105 4.48 32.98 -3.88
N LEU A 106 5.71 33.19 -3.45
CA LEU A 106 6.89 32.46 -3.95
C LEU A 106 6.89 30.96 -3.60
N PHE A 107 6.11 30.53 -2.62
CA PHE A 107 5.92 29.11 -2.33
C PHE A 107 5.25 28.37 -3.49
N PHE A 108 4.33 28.99 -4.23
CA PHE A 108 3.68 28.34 -5.38
C PHE A 108 4.64 28.11 -6.55
N ASN A 109 5.70 28.91 -6.70
CA ASN A 109 6.75 28.57 -7.68
C ASN A 109 7.47 27.25 -7.32
N ILE A 110 7.65 26.96 -6.02
CA ILE A 110 8.17 25.66 -5.56
C ILE A 110 7.17 24.55 -5.94
N VAL A 111 5.87 24.76 -5.69
CA VAL A 111 4.80 23.80 -6.01
C VAL A 111 4.79 23.47 -7.51
N ASP A 112 4.81 24.50 -8.38
CA ASP A 112 4.80 24.36 -9.84
C ASP A 112 6.02 23.54 -10.33
N ILE A 113 7.18 23.76 -9.74
CA ILE A 113 8.41 23.03 -10.07
C ILE A 113 8.34 21.57 -9.57
N LEU A 114 7.85 21.35 -8.35
CA LEU A 114 7.68 20.00 -7.80
C LEU A 114 6.66 19.19 -8.62
N GLU A 115 5.60 19.82 -9.08
CA GLU A 115 4.58 19.19 -9.93
C GLU A 115 5.15 18.81 -11.31
N ALA A 116 5.84 19.76 -11.95
CA ALA A 116 6.35 19.57 -13.32
C ALA A 116 7.55 18.61 -13.38
N LYS A 117 8.50 18.71 -12.46
CA LYS A 117 9.77 17.98 -12.49
C LYS A 117 9.79 16.72 -11.62
N ARG A 118 8.91 16.62 -10.65
CA ARG A 118 8.80 15.44 -9.79
C ARG A 118 10.15 14.90 -9.28
N PRO A 119 11.01 15.75 -8.66
CA PRO A 119 12.29 15.28 -8.12
C PRO A 119 12.08 14.20 -7.05
N LYS A 120 13.13 13.46 -6.71
CA LYS A 120 13.08 12.39 -5.69
C LYS A 120 12.77 12.93 -4.31
N ALA A 121 13.26 14.15 -4.00
CA ALA A 121 13.05 14.78 -2.70
C ALA A 121 13.01 16.31 -2.81
N PHE A 122 12.44 16.94 -1.79
CA PHE A 122 12.61 18.37 -1.53
C PHE A 122 13.18 18.61 -0.13
N PHE A 123 13.89 19.72 0.03
CA PHE A 123 14.42 20.21 1.29
C PHE A 123 14.18 21.71 1.42
N LEU A 124 13.20 22.08 2.24
CA LEU A 124 12.79 23.47 2.44
C LEU A 124 13.20 23.96 3.83
N GLU A 125 13.57 25.23 3.90
CA GLU A 125 13.88 25.93 5.16
C GLU A 125 13.03 27.20 5.29
N ASN A 126 12.65 27.51 6.54
CA ASN A 126 11.99 28.78 6.86
C ASN A 126 12.26 29.18 8.30
N VAL A 127 11.88 30.40 8.67
CA VAL A 127 11.92 30.85 10.07
C VAL A 127 10.99 30.01 10.93
N ARG A 128 11.37 29.76 12.21
CA ARG A 128 10.53 29.00 13.16
C ARG A 128 9.07 29.52 13.23
N GLY A 129 8.88 30.82 13.04
CA GLY A 129 7.57 31.45 13.12
C GLY A 129 6.55 30.97 12.11
N ILE A 130 6.97 30.32 11.00
CA ILE A 130 6.05 29.79 9.98
C ILE A 130 5.09 28.74 10.55
N VAL A 131 5.53 27.98 11.55
CA VAL A 131 4.73 26.90 12.18
C VAL A 131 3.47 27.47 12.86
N ASN A 132 3.59 28.65 13.46
CA ASN A 132 2.48 29.30 14.18
C ASN A 132 1.88 30.51 13.41
N HIS A 133 2.36 30.77 12.19
CA HIS A 133 1.87 31.87 11.37
C HIS A 133 0.38 31.65 11.04
N ASP A 134 -0.41 32.74 11.22
CA ASP A 134 -1.88 32.70 11.09
C ASP A 134 -2.53 31.56 11.88
N ASN A 135 -2.16 31.41 13.15
CA ASN A 135 -2.63 30.33 14.04
C ASN A 135 -2.37 28.92 13.46
N GLY A 136 -1.25 28.73 12.77
CA GLY A 136 -0.85 27.46 12.16
C GLY A 136 -1.48 27.15 10.79
N LYS A 137 -2.37 27.99 10.28
CA LYS A 137 -3.05 27.77 8.99
C LYS A 137 -2.08 27.75 7.81
N THR A 138 -1.12 28.70 7.80
CA THR A 138 -0.09 28.76 6.75
C THR A 138 0.69 27.45 6.66
N PHE A 139 1.14 26.93 7.79
CA PHE A 139 1.91 25.69 7.82
C PHE A 139 1.06 24.47 7.40
N LYS A 140 -0.20 24.46 7.82
CA LYS A 140 -1.15 23.42 7.40
C LYS A 140 -1.35 23.41 5.87
N ILE A 141 -1.53 24.59 5.25
CA ILE A 141 -1.67 24.71 3.79
C ILE A 141 -0.43 24.19 3.07
N ILE A 142 0.77 24.59 3.51
CA ILE A 142 2.03 24.10 2.94
C ILE A 142 2.08 22.57 3.00
N ARG A 143 1.76 22.00 4.15
CA ARG A 143 1.75 20.56 4.35
C ARG A 143 0.72 19.85 3.47
N ASP A 144 -0.53 20.34 3.47
CA ASP A 144 -1.63 19.73 2.71
C ASP A 144 -1.31 19.71 1.20
N ILE A 145 -0.73 20.78 0.64
CA ILE A 145 -0.33 20.83 -0.76
C ILE A 145 0.79 19.80 -1.05
N LEU A 146 1.85 19.80 -0.26
CA LEU A 146 2.99 18.92 -0.51
C LEU A 146 2.63 17.44 -0.31
N GLU A 147 1.82 17.13 0.70
CA GLU A 147 1.46 15.76 1.08
C GLU A 147 0.26 15.23 0.29
N GLN A 148 -0.84 15.99 0.25
CA GLN A 148 -2.13 15.52 -0.28
C GLN A 148 -2.24 15.76 -1.79
N GLU A 149 -1.80 16.93 -2.28
CA GLU A 149 -1.96 17.31 -3.68
C GLU A 149 -0.79 16.79 -4.53
N LEU A 150 0.45 16.98 -4.07
CA LEU A 150 1.63 16.54 -4.77
C LEU A 150 2.06 15.10 -4.45
N GLY A 151 1.54 14.49 -3.37
CA GLY A 151 1.83 13.10 -3.01
C GLY A 151 3.27 12.84 -2.58
N TYR A 152 3.94 13.83 -1.99
CA TYR A 152 5.21 13.64 -1.31
C TYR A 152 4.96 13.26 0.15
N SER A 153 5.86 12.50 0.77
CA SER A 153 5.89 12.44 2.23
C SER A 153 6.30 13.80 2.81
N PHE A 154 5.95 14.08 4.06
CA PHE A 154 6.25 15.37 4.70
C PHE A 154 6.74 15.18 6.12
N TYR A 155 8.01 15.49 6.34
CA TYR A 155 8.67 15.47 7.64
C TYR A 155 9.10 16.87 8.01
N PHE A 156 8.89 17.24 9.28
CA PHE A 156 9.31 18.56 9.73
C PHE A 156 9.88 18.52 11.14
N LYS A 157 10.87 19.40 11.39
CA LYS A 157 11.46 19.64 12.71
C LYS A 157 12.00 21.05 12.82
N VAL A 158 11.86 21.66 13.99
CA VAL A 158 12.53 22.91 14.32
C VAL A 158 13.88 22.60 14.94
N LEU A 159 14.97 22.98 14.27
CA LEU A 159 16.35 22.72 14.68
C LEU A 159 17.09 24.03 14.91
N LYS A 160 18.06 24.03 15.83
CA LYS A 160 18.94 25.16 16.09
C LYS A 160 20.31 24.92 15.46
N ALA A 161 20.98 25.98 15.01
CA ALA A 161 22.34 25.85 14.50
C ALA A 161 23.32 25.35 15.58
N SER A 162 23.07 25.69 16.85
CA SER A 162 23.85 25.22 18.00
C SER A 162 23.80 23.70 18.21
N ASP A 163 22.71 23.07 17.79
CA ASP A 163 22.55 21.63 17.90
C ASP A 163 23.36 20.86 16.83
N TYR A 164 24.02 21.60 15.92
CA TYR A 164 24.85 21.02 14.83
C TYR A 164 26.25 21.64 14.74
N GLY A 165 26.83 21.95 15.89
CA GLY A 165 28.22 22.33 16.03
C GLY A 165 28.53 23.81 15.84
N LEU A 166 27.57 24.67 15.53
CA LEU A 166 27.78 26.11 15.32
C LEU A 166 27.44 26.94 16.57
N PRO A 167 28.24 27.93 16.96
CA PRO A 167 27.98 28.75 18.14
C PRO A 167 26.92 29.82 17.87
N GLN A 168 25.74 29.43 17.43
CA GLN A 168 24.62 30.31 17.13
C GLN A 168 23.28 29.65 17.46
N LEU A 169 22.38 30.33 18.17
CA LEU A 169 21.05 29.77 18.47
C LEU A 169 20.23 29.48 17.24
N ARG A 170 20.01 30.38 16.37
CA ARG A 170 19.28 30.33 15.07
C ARG A 170 18.30 29.16 14.88
N PRO A 171 17.13 29.15 15.54
CA PRO A 171 16.11 28.14 15.30
C PRO A 171 15.44 28.34 13.94
N ARG A 172 15.31 27.24 13.16
CA ARG A 172 14.70 27.21 11.83
C ARG A 172 13.79 25.98 11.68
N ALA A 173 12.71 26.15 10.93
CA ALA A 173 11.85 25.05 10.52
C ALA A 173 12.41 24.42 9.26
N PHE A 174 12.80 23.16 9.35
CA PHE A 174 13.23 22.33 8.23
C PHE A 174 12.09 21.40 7.83
N MET A 175 11.79 21.35 6.53
CA MET A 175 10.75 20.52 5.94
C MET A 175 11.39 19.67 4.83
N ILE A 176 11.25 18.36 4.92
CA ILE A 176 11.83 17.40 3.98
C ILE A 176 10.72 16.47 3.52
N GLY A 177 10.69 16.16 2.23
CA GLY A 177 9.74 15.20 1.69
C GLY A 177 10.34 14.39 0.55
N PHE A 178 9.78 13.19 0.33
CA PHE A 178 10.24 12.24 -0.66
C PHE A 178 9.08 11.81 -1.55
N ARG A 179 9.29 11.74 -2.87
CA ARG A 179 8.29 11.35 -3.85
C ARG A 179 7.89 9.87 -3.73
N ASP A 180 8.88 9.01 -3.55
CA ASP A 180 8.71 7.56 -3.61
C ASP A 180 8.78 6.94 -2.19
N ASP A 181 8.40 7.69 -1.17
CA ASP A 181 8.36 7.25 0.23
C ASP A 181 7.06 6.51 0.51
N HIS A 182 7.08 5.20 0.27
CA HIS A 182 5.99 4.28 0.56
C HIS A 182 6.08 3.70 1.98
N VAL A 183 7.13 4.04 2.73
CA VAL A 183 7.41 3.58 4.10
C VAL A 183 7.26 4.77 5.04
N LEU A 184 6.02 5.21 5.25
CA LEU A 184 5.71 6.38 6.05
C LEU A 184 6.30 6.26 7.48
N GLY A 185 6.98 7.34 7.93
CA GLY A 185 7.46 7.47 9.30
C GLY A 185 8.90 6.98 9.56
N ASN A 186 9.63 6.47 8.56
CA ASN A 186 10.99 5.95 8.76
C ASN A 186 12.12 6.99 8.57
N PHE A 187 11.82 8.19 8.06
CA PHE A 187 12.81 9.25 8.00
C PHE A 187 12.99 9.89 9.39
N SER A 188 14.23 10.04 9.82
CA SER A 188 14.58 10.75 11.06
C SER A 188 15.54 11.89 10.77
N PHE A 189 15.24 13.05 11.36
CA PHE A 189 16.19 14.16 11.38
C PHE A 189 17.43 13.76 12.18
N PRO A 190 18.62 14.35 11.85
CA PRO A 190 19.84 14.00 12.53
C PRO A 190 19.79 14.31 14.03
N GLU A 191 20.47 13.50 14.82
CA GLU A 191 20.63 13.76 16.25
C GLU A 191 21.56 14.96 16.47
N PRO A 192 21.34 15.74 17.55
CA PRO A 192 22.20 16.85 17.92
C PRO A 192 23.66 16.40 18.15
N ILE A 193 24.62 17.24 17.75
CA ILE A 193 26.03 17.05 18.03
C ILE A 193 26.57 18.21 18.89
N PRO A 194 27.61 18.00 19.70
CA PRO A 194 28.25 19.05 20.46
C PRO A 194 28.77 20.22 19.58
N LEU A 195 28.92 21.39 20.18
CA LEU A 195 29.58 22.51 19.53
C LEU A 195 30.96 22.11 19.03
N LYS A 196 31.31 22.47 17.81
CA LYS A 196 32.64 22.31 17.24
C LYS A 196 33.63 23.37 17.77
N PHE A 197 33.12 24.55 18.05
CA PHE A 197 33.79 25.71 18.56
C PHE A 197 32.79 26.67 19.22
N THR A 198 33.30 27.62 20.01
CA THR A 198 32.49 28.57 20.80
C THR A 198 32.57 29.99 20.26
N MET A 199 31.82 30.93 20.84
CA MET A 199 32.00 32.34 20.52
C MET A 199 33.36 32.88 20.93
N SER A 200 34.04 32.29 21.93
CA SER A 200 35.43 32.63 22.26
C SER A 200 36.40 32.30 21.12
N ASP A 201 36.16 31.16 20.46
CA ASP A 201 36.95 30.75 19.28
C ASP A 201 36.64 31.63 18.06
N VAL A 202 35.38 32.07 17.89
CA VAL A 202 35.00 33.02 16.83
C VAL A 202 35.72 34.35 16.99
N TRP A 203 35.83 34.86 18.23
CA TRP A 203 36.47 36.14 18.52
C TRP A 203 37.99 36.03 18.71
N LYS A 204 38.53 34.83 18.88
CA LYS A 204 39.94 34.61 19.31
C LYS A 204 40.24 35.39 20.62
N GLY A 205 39.28 35.31 21.58
CA GLY A 205 39.34 36.00 22.86
C GLY A 205 38.20 35.53 23.78
N LYS A 206 38.31 35.79 25.08
CA LYS A 206 37.30 35.36 26.06
C LYS A 206 35.99 36.10 25.86
N CYS A 207 34.98 35.41 25.32
CA CYS A 207 33.61 35.92 25.12
C CYS A 207 32.73 35.59 26.33
N ASP A 208 31.83 36.52 26.69
CA ASP A 208 30.85 36.30 27.77
C ASP A 208 29.75 35.28 27.48
N ARG A 209 29.70 34.80 26.24
CA ARG A 209 28.74 33.80 25.77
C ARG A 209 29.43 32.68 25.02
N GLU A 210 29.07 31.48 25.33
CA GLU A 210 29.49 30.30 24.57
C GLU A 210 28.77 30.20 23.22
N ILE A 211 27.43 30.45 23.23
CA ILE A 211 26.57 30.44 22.04
C ILE A 211 26.05 31.87 21.79
N GLY A 212 26.30 32.34 20.58
CA GLY A 212 25.89 33.67 20.13
C GLY A 212 24.40 33.77 19.80
N TYR A 213 23.95 34.99 19.63
CA TYR A 213 22.61 35.31 19.20
C TYR A 213 22.36 34.92 17.74
N THR A 214 21.06 34.77 17.37
CA THR A 214 20.67 34.64 15.97
C THR A 214 21.01 35.91 15.19
N LEU A 215 21.82 35.79 14.14
CA LEU A 215 22.10 36.87 13.19
C LEU A 215 20.81 37.35 12.53
N ARG A 216 20.65 38.68 12.43
CA ARG A 216 19.46 39.34 11.87
C ARG A 216 19.85 40.28 10.74
N VAL A 217 18.89 40.63 9.91
CA VAL A 217 19.05 41.57 8.79
C VAL A 217 19.11 43.01 9.27
N GLY A 218 18.38 43.36 10.32
CA GLY A 218 18.28 44.73 10.86
C GLY A 218 18.35 44.80 12.39
N GLY A 219 18.21 45.99 12.96
CA GLY A 219 18.19 46.20 14.39
C GLY A 219 19.58 46.15 15.04
N ARG A 220 20.63 46.53 14.31
CA ARG A 220 22.01 46.67 14.82
C ARG A 220 22.16 47.90 15.74
N GLY A 221 23.11 47.78 16.68
CA GLY A 221 23.51 48.88 17.54
C GLY A 221 22.71 49.02 18.83
N SER A 222 21.87 48.03 19.18
CA SER A 222 21.28 47.96 20.52
C SER A 222 22.40 47.67 21.54
N LYS A 223 22.39 48.40 22.65
CA LYS A 223 23.40 48.27 23.70
C LYS A 223 23.41 46.84 24.27
N ILE A 224 24.59 46.40 24.71
CA ILE A 224 24.72 45.15 25.46
C ILE A 224 23.80 45.18 26.69
N GLY A 225 23.06 44.08 26.94
CA GLY A 225 22.02 44.05 27.98
C GLY A 225 20.60 44.44 27.51
N ASP A 226 20.45 45.11 26.36
CA ASP A 226 19.12 45.32 25.75
C ASP A 226 18.61 43.96 25.18
N ARG A 227 17.32 43.64 25.44
CA ARG A 227 16.68 42.43 24.90
C ARG A 227 16.69 42.34 23.36
N ARG A 228 16.89 43.47 22.67
CA ARG A 228 16.99 43.53 21.21
C ARG A 228 18.40 43.32 20.69
N ASN A 229 19.41 43.33 21.61
CA ASN A 229 20.80 43.11 21.22
C ASN A 229 21.01 41.74 20.60
N TRP A 230 21.68 41.70 19.47
CA TRP A 230 22.11 40.46 18.81
C TRP A 230 23.52 40.57 18.20
N ASP A 231 24.08 41.78 18.14
CA ASP A 231 25.31 42.08 17.41
C ASP A 231 26.45 42.59 18.31
N GLN A 232 26.20 42.84 19.62
CA GLN A 232 27.23 43.22 20.57
C GLN A 232 27.53 42.12 21.58
N TYR A 233 28.82 41.91 21.84
CA TYR A 233 29.36 40.89 22.73
C TYR A 233 30.44 41.49 23.64
N LEU A 234 30.58 41.02 24.86
CA LEU A 234 31.67 41.36 25.75
C LEU A 234 32.84 40.38 25.49
N VAL A 235 33.92 40.87 24.94
CA VAL A 235 35.10 40.07 24.57
C VAL A 235 36.33 40.65 25.23
N ASP A 236 37.03 39.89 26.07
CA ASP A 236 38.16 40.32 26.89
C ASP A 236 37.85 41.59 27.72
N GLY A 237 36.58 41.71 28.22
CA GLY A 237 36.13 42.86 28.98
C GLY A 237 35.76 44.11 28.14
N VAL A 238 35.85 44.04 26.81
CA VAL A 238 35.52 45.15 25.89
C VAL A 238 34.30 44.78 25.06
N VAL A 239 33.36 45.75 24.91
CA VAL A 239 32.21 45.55 24.03
C VAL A 239 32.64 45.62 22.58
N ARG A 240 32.47 44.54 21.84
CA ARG A 240 32.75 44.45 20.42
C ARG A 240 31.49 44.16 19.61
N GLN A 241 31.40 44.74 18.43
CA GLN A 241 30.29 44.52 17.50
C GLN A 241 30.69 43.51 16.46
N ILE A 242 29.82 42.53 16.19
CA ILE A 242 30.04 41.45 15.23
C ILE A 242 30.21 42.00 13.81
N MET A 243 31.16 41.51 13.09
CA MET A 243 31.50 41.90 11.72
C MET A 243 31.33 40.68 10.79
N PRO A 244 31.37 40.84 9.45
CA PRO A 244 31.20 39.71 8.51
C PRO A 244 32.07 38.52 8.76
N GLU A 245 33.30 38.71 9.21
CA GLU A 245 34.26 37.60 9.52
C GLU A 245 33.72 36.70 10.64
N GLN A 246 33.29 37.29 11.78
CA GLN A 246 32.71 36.53 12.88
C GLN A 246 31.35 35.90 12.47
N ALA A 247 30.49 36.67 11.80
CA ALA A 247 29.19 36.21 11.34
C ALA A 247 29.30 35.07 10.33
N ARG A 248 30.26 35.06 9.42
CA ARG A 248 30.62 34.00 8.49
C ARG A 248 30.87 32.69 9.24
N LYS A 249 31.75 32.71 10.23
CA LYS A 249 32.05 31.53 11.07
C LYS A 249 30.84 31.02 11.82
N MET A 250 30.04 31.92 12.42
CA MET A 250 28.81 31.54 13.12
C MET A 250 27.77 30.87 12.21
N GLN A 251 27.79 31.11 10.91
CA GLN A 251 26.90 30.48 9.93
C GLN A 251 27.49 29.21 9.30
N GLY A 252 28.77 28.88 9.60
CA GLY A 252 29.45 27.70 9.06
C GLY A 252 29.94 27.86 7.62
N PHE A 253 30.11 29.09 7.13
CA PHE A 253 30.77 29.32 5.84
C PHE A 253 32.26 29.15 5.99
N PRO A 254 32.98 28.59 4.97
CA PRO A 254 34.41 28.33 5.02
C PRO A 254 35.23 29.62 5.10
N ASP A 255 36.47 29.50 5.53
CA ASP A 255 37.33 30.68 5.77
C ASP A 255 37.73 31.41 4.49
N ASP A 256 37.73 30.76 3.36
CA ASP A 256 37.98 31.31 2.02
C ASP A 256 36.73 31.86 1.33
N PHE A 257 35.57 31.82 2.00
CA PHE A 257 34.33 32.39 1.43
C PHE A 257 34.41 33.93 1.50
N GLU A 258 34.34 34.60 0.35
CA GLU A 258 34.54 36.03 0.20
C GLU A 258 33.21 36.79 -0.05
N PHE A 259 33.22 38.08 0.36
CA PHE A 259 32.09 39.00 0.16
C PHE A 259 32.55 40.17 -0.70
N PRO A 260 32.39 40.11 -2.05
CA PRO A 260 32.75 41.22 -2.95
C PRO A 260 31.73 42.38 -2.90
N VAL A 261 31.20 42.65 -1.72
CA VAL A 261 30.10 43.62 -1.48
C VAL A 261 30.41 44.43 -0.22
N PRO A 262 29.76 45.61 -0.02
CA PRO A 262 29.94 46.40 1.20
C PRO A 262 29.61 45.58 2.47
N LYS A 263 30.31 45.86 3.57
CA LYS A 263 30.16 45.16 4.86
C LYS A 263 28.69 45.11 5.35
N SER A 264 27.92 46.15 5.10
CA SER A 264 26.50 46.20 5.46
C SER A 264 25.67 45.17 4.66
N GLN A 265 25.99 45.01 3.39
CA GLN A 265 25.36 43.98 2.53
C GLN A 265 25.79 42.57 2.93
N ALA A 266 27.08 42.35 3.22
CA ALA A 266 27.59 41.09 3.72
C ALA A 266 26.88 40.66 5.01
N MET A 267 26.66 41.57 5.96
CA MET A 267 25.91 41.31 7.19
C MET A 267 24.43 41.02 6.93
N LYS A 268 23.78 41.71 5.98
CA LYS A 268 22.40 41.44 5.55
C LYS A 268 22.29 40.03 4.96
N GLN A 269 23.21 39.65 4.09
CA GLN A 269 23.30 38.35 3.45
C GLN A 269 23.47 37.21 4.49
N LEU A 270 24.40 37.36 5.44
CA LEU A 270 24.62 36.42 6.53
C LEU A 270 23.42 36.30 7.47
N GLY A 271 22.69 37.40 7.70
CA GLY A 271 21.43 37.39 8.48
C GLY A 271 20.33 36.56 7.78
N ASN A 272 20.24 36.64 6.45
CA ASN A 272 19.28 35.90 5.64
C ASN A 272 19.69 34.46 5.35
N SER A 273 20.98 34.13 5.33
CA SER A 273 21.47 32.82 4.95
C SER A 273 21.07 31.70 5.91
N VAL A 274 21.11 30.47 5.45
CA VAL A 274 20.94 29.27 6.28
C VAL A 274 22.23 28.94 7.05
N ALA A 275 22.12 28.18 8.13
CA ALA A 275 23.27 27.63 8.86
C ALA A 275 23.79 26.40 8.14
N VAL A 276 24.98 26.50 7.53
CA VAL A 276 25.52 25.50 6.60
C VAL A 276 25.64 24.11 7.23
N ASP A 277 26.15 24.02 8.46
CA ASP A 277 26.33 22.71 9.14
C ASP A 277 25.00 22.04 9.51
N ALA A 278 23.98 22.80 9.87
CA ALA A 278 22.64 22.25 10.14
C ALA A 278 21.99 21.73 8.86
N VAL A 279 22.13 22.47 7.75
CA VAL A 279 21.67 22.02 6.43
C VAL A 279 22.43 20.77 5.97
N ARG A 280 23.74 20.73 6.18
CA ARG A 280 24.58 19.57 5.84
C ARG A 280 24.17 18.33 6.61
N ALA A 281 23.97 18.42 7.93
CA ALA A 281 23.53 17.30 8.76
C ALA A 281 22.16 16.75 8.31
N CYS A 282 21.20 17.63 8.06
CA CYS A 282 19.88 17.24 7.52
C CYS A 282 20.00 16.63 6.11
N GLY A 283 20.85 17.22 5.24
CA GLY A 283 21.12 16.72 3.90
C GLY A 283 21.74 15.33 3.89
N GLU A 284 22.65 15.04 4.82
CA GLU A 284 23.23 13.71 4.98
C GLU A 284 22.17 12.66 5.34
N SER A 285 21.31 12.96 6.32
CA SER A 285 20.17 12.10 6.67
C SER A 285 19.21 11.90 5.50
N LEU A 286 18.89 12.98 4.77
CA LEU A 286 18.06 12.95 3.57
C LEU A 286 18.65 12.04 2.48
N LEU A 287 19.92 12.19 2.15
CA LEU A 287 20.60 11.40 1.12
C LEU A 287 20.73 9.93 1.51
N ASN A 288 20.96 9.62 2.77
CA ASN A 288 20.98 8.24 3.26
C ASN A 288 19.59 7.61 3.12
N TYR A 289 18.54 8.33 3.45
CA TYR A 289 17.18 7.85 3.28
C TYR A 289 16.78 7.71 1.80
N MET A 290 17.17 8.62 0.91
CA MET A 290 17.00 8.46 -0.54
C MET A 290 17.69 7.20 -1.08
N LYS A 291 18.88 6.86 -0.58
CA LYS A 291 19.57 5.60 -0.95
C LYS A 291 18.79 4.39 -0.47
N PHE A 292 18.29 4.43 0.76
CA PHE A 292 17.45 3.38 1.33
C PHE A 292 16.19 3.17 0.46
N LEU A 293 15.42 4.22 0.14
CA LEU A 293 14.26 4.16 -0.74
C LEU A 293 14.61 3.61 -2.13
N SER A 294 15.77 4.02 -2.69
CA SER A 294 16.22 3.53 -4.00
C SER A 294 16.61 2.05 -3.98
N LYS A 295 17.11 1.53 -2.86
CA LYS A 295 17.42 0.11 -2.68
C LYS A 295 16.14 -0.70 -2.53
N GLU A 296 15.22 -0.28 -1.67
CA GLU A 296 13.90 -0.90 -1.53
C GLU A 296 13.11 -0.92 -2.83
N ASN A 297 13.08 0.20 -3.57
CA ASN A 297 12.41 0.25 -4.87
C ASN A 297 13.06 -0.67 -5.92
N ARG A 298 14.38 -0.93 -5.84
CA ARG A 298 15.04 -1.92 -6.71
C ARG A 298 14.70 -3.35 -6.29
N GLU A 299 14.71 -3.66 -5.01
CA GLU A 299 14.34 -4.97 -4.47
C GLU A 299 12.86 -5.26 -4.76
N ASN A 300 11.98 -4.28 -4.58
CA ASN A 300 10.55 -4.37 -4.94
C ASN A 300 10.31 -4.51 -6.46
N LYS A 301 11.11 -3.88 -7.32
CA LYS A 301 11.03 -4.07 -8.79
C LYS A 301 11.52 -5.44 -9.26
N MET A 302 12.39 -6.12 -8.51
CA MET A 302 12.85 -7.48 -8.83
C MET A 302 11.84 -8.56 -8.41
N VAL A 303 10.95 -8.28 -7.46
CA VAL A 303 9.84 -9.17 -7.08
C VAL A 303 8.58 -8.68 -7.78
N LYS A 304 8.07 -9.45 -8.74
CA LYS A 304 6.76 -9.17 -9.34
C LYS A 304 5.68 -9.37 -8.29
N HIS A 305 5.18 -8.27 -7.71
CA HIS A 305 4.09 -8.28 -6.72
C HIS A 305 2.69 -8.40 -7.37
N THR A 306 2.63 -8.92 -8.58
CA THR A 306 1.34 -9.13 -9.25
C THR A 306 0.56 -10.26 -8.57
N LYS A 307 -0.69 -10.00 -8.25
CA LYS A 307 -1.64 -10.95 -7.65
C LYS A 307 -2.93 -10.99 -8.47
N ASN A 308 -3.64 -12.11 -8.38
CA ASN A 308 -4.99 -12.20 -8.93
C ASN A 308 -6.02 -11.49 -8.02
N LYS A 309 -7.25 -11.34 -8.51
CA LYS A 309 -8.32 -10.65 -7.74
C LYS A 309 -8.62 -11.31 -6.39
N GLY A 310 -8.54 -12.63 -6.30
CA GLY A 310 -8.75 -13.36 -5.04
C GLY A 310 -7.69 -13.01 -4.01
N GLU A 311 -6.41 -13.11 -4.40
CA GLU A 311 -5.26 -12.79 -3.53
C GLU A 311 -5.28 -11.32 -3.07
N TRP A 312 -5.68 -10.37 -3.93
CA TRP A 312 -5.87 -8.96 -3.53
C TRP A 312 -7.06 -8.79 -2.57
N THR A 313 -8.11 -9.60 -2.73
CA THR A 313 -9.28 -9.56 -1.82
C THR A 313 -8.95 -10.12 -0.44
N GLU A 314 -8.09 -11.14 -0.35
CA GLU A 314 -7.60 -11.66 0.94
C GLU A 314 -6.91 -10.54 1.74
N LEU A 315 -6.01 -9.79 1.09
CA LEU A 315 -5.37 -8.63 1.73
C LEU A 315 -6.37 -7.52 2.06
N TYR A 316 -7.30 -7.20 1.16
CA TYR A 316 -8.35 -6.23 1.42
C TYR A 316 -9.18 -6.62 2.66
N SER A 317 -9.58 -7.89 2.76
CA SER A 317 -10.34 -8.40 3.91
C SER A 317 -9.54 -8.27 5.21
N PHE A 318 -8.25 -8.59 5.18
CA PHE A 318 -7.34 -8.39 6.31
C PHE A 318 -7.33 -6.92 6.77
N LEU A 319 -7.09 -5.97 5.85
CA LEU A 319 -7.07 -4.55 6.18
C LEU A 319 -8.43 -4.05 6.70
N LYS A 320 -9.52 -4.55 6.12
CA LYS A 320 -10.86 -4.20 6.55
C LYS A 320 -11.17 -4.70 7.96
N LEU A 321 -10.70 -5.88 8.33
CA LEU A 321 -10.82 -6.39 9.71
C LEU A 321 -10.03 -5.54 10.72
N LEU A 322 -8.82 -5.06 10.36
CA LEU A 322 -8.06 -4.15 11.19
C LEU A 322 -8.77 -2.81 11.40
N ASN A 323 -9.44 -2.29 10.35
CA ASN A 323 -10.17 -1.03 10.41
C ASN A 323 -11.49 -1.14 11.17
N ASP A 324 -12.31 -2.12 10.82
CA ASP A 324 -13.69 -2.23 11.32
C ASP A 324 -13.74 -2.82 12.73
N LYS A 325 -12.77 -3.64 13.11
CA LYS A 325 -12.69 -4.39 14.38
C LYS A 325 -13.93 -5.22 14.69
N LYS A 326 -14.81 -5.37 13.72
CA LYS A 326 -16.08 -6.10 13.78
C LYS A 326 -16.25 -6.94 12.54
N LEU A 327 -16.83 -8.14 12.74
CA LEU A 327 -17.17 -9.06 11.67
C LEU A 327 -18.63 -9.46 11.80
N TYR A 328 -19.49 -8.91 10.94
CA TYR A 328 -20.95 -9.16 10.98
C TYR A 328 -21.26 -10.54 10.41
N LEU A 329 -22.09 -11.29 11.13
CA LEU A 329 -22.70 -12.51 10.61
C LEU A 329 -23.77 -12.15 9.57
N ALA A 330 -23.99 -13.02 8.59
CA ALA A 330 -24.96 -12.82 7.55
C ALA A 330 -26.16 -13.77 7.64
N ASP A 331 -27.28 -13.40 7.00
CA ASP A 331 -28.37 -14.31 6.70
C ASP A 331 -28.06 -15.11 5.40
N LYS A 332 -28.97 -15.99 5.02
CA LYS A 332 -28.81 -16.84 3.81
C LYS A 332 -28.68 -16.04 2.50
N ASP A 333 -29.03 -14.75 2.47
CA ASP A 333 -29.01 -13.86 1.30
C ASP A 333 -27.85 -12.83 1.36
N MET A 334 -26.81 -13.07 2.16
CA MET A 334 -25.64 -12.21 2.37
C MET A 334 -25.97 -10.85 2.99
N LYS A 335 -27.11 -10.67 3.65
CA LYS A 335 -27.41 -9.45 4.38
C LYS A 335 -26.84 -9.53 5.79
N PRO A 336 -26.20 -8.46 6.29
CA PRO A 336 -25.65 -8.47 7.64
C PRO A 336 -26.78 -8.60 8.68
N LYS A 337 -26.58 -9.50 9.63
CA LYS A 337 -27.41 -9.62 10.83
C LYS A 337 -27.04 -8.52 11.85
N ILE A 338 -27.86 -8.34 12.89
CA ILE A 338 -27.52 -7.49 14.03
C ILE A 338 -26.32 -8.09 14.81
N HIS A 339 -26.17 -9.40 14.78
CA HIS A 339 -25.11 -10.13 15.50
C HIS A 339 -23.79 -10.02 14.74
N PHE A 340 -22.72 -9.74 15.48
CA PHE A 340 -21.36 -9.64 14.98
C PHE A 340 -20.36 -10.22 16.00
N PHE A 341 -19.17 -10.52 15.53
CA PHE A 341 -18.01 -10.79 16.38
C PHE A 341 -17.18 -9.51 16.54
N ASN A 342 -16.72 -9.19 17.74
CA ASN A 342 -15.60 -8.30 17.95
C ASN A 342 -14.31 -9.04 17.54
N VAL A 343 -13.45 -8.39 16.79
CA VAL A 343 -12.20 -8.96 16.31
C VAL A 343 -11.07 -8.47 17.22
N ASN A 344 -10.47 -9.37 17.97
CA ASN A 344 -9.41 -9.05 18.94
C ASN A 344 -8.01 -9.29 18.37
N LYS A 345 -7.87 -10.28 17.48
CA LYS A 345 -6.60 -10.62 16.83
C LYS A 345 -6.84 -11.08 15.40
N VAL A 346 -5.95 -10.69 14.49
CA VAL A 346 -5.92 -11.15 13.09
C VAL A 346 -4.54 -11.73 12.82
N THR A 347 -4.48 -12.99 12.41
CA THR A 347 -3.24 -13.70 12.09
C THR A 347 -3.22 -14.09 10.63
N THR A 348 -2.16 -13.70 9.91
CA THR A 348 -1.90 -14.15 8.54
C THR A 348 -1.15 -15.47 8.56
N LEU A 349 -1.54 -16.41 7.71
CA LEU A 349 -0.94 -17.75 7.71
C LEU A 349 0.42 -17.81 7.00
N ASN A 350 0.66 -16.88 6.05
CA ASN A 350 1.84 -16.92 5.19
C ASN A 350 3.13 -16.49 5.87
N ILE A 351 3.05 -15.49 6.75
CA ILE A 351 4.21 -14.87 7.42
C ILE A 351 4.13 -15.02 8.94
N LYS A 352 3.17 -15.77 9.44
CA LYS A 352 2.95 -16.00 10.87
C LYS A 352 3.00 -14.73 11.71
N GLN A 353 2.43 -13.64 11.20
CA GLN A 353 2.26 -12.41 11.94
C GLN A 353 0.88 -12.34 12.58
N SER A 354 0.84 -11.94 13.83
CA SER A 354 -0.39 -11.69 14.57
C SER A 354 -0.53 -10.20 14.84
N CYS A 355 -1.65 -9.63 14.43
CA CYS A 355 -2.03 -8.25 14.72
C CYS A 355 -3.06 -8.25 15.86
N TYR A 356 -2.68 -7.79 17.03
CA TYR A 356 -3.56 -7.63 18.19
C TYR A 356 -4.19 -6.24 18.13
N LEU A 357 -5.51 -6.17 18.12
CA LEU A 357 -6.25 -4.93 18.01
C LEU A 357 -6.50 -4.34 19.40
N ALA A 358 -5.99 -3.15 19.64
CA ALA A 358 -6.24 -2.38 20.86
C ALA A 358 -7.21 -1.21 20.60
N GLU A 359 -7.58 -0.48 21.64
CA GLU A 359 -8.35 0.75 21.54
C GLU A 359 -7.56 1.86 20.79
N ASN A 360 -8.26 2.92 20.34
CA ASN A 360 -7.66 4.11 19.74
C ASN A 360 -6.77 3.85 18.50
N ASP A 361 -7.20 2.95 17.60
CA ASP A 361 -6.51 2.61 16.34
C ASP A 361 -5.07 2.10 16.52
N LEU A 362 -4.73 1.63 17.70
CA LEU A 362 -3.45 0.99 17.96
C LEU A 362 -3.53 -0.51 17.61
N VAL A 363 -2.55 -0.98 16.85
CA VAL A 363 -2.36 -2.41 16.52
C VAL A 363 -0.98 -2.81 16.98
N GLU A 364 -0.88 -3.80 17.85
CA GLU A 364 0.38 -4.47 18.18
C GLU A 364 0.59 -5.62 17.20
N ILE A 365 1.71 -5.63 16.52
CA ILE A 365 2.09 -6.64 15.53
C ILE A 365 3.22 -7.48 16.08
N GLU A 366 3.00 -8.79 16.14
CA GLU A 366 3.98 -9.77 16.60
C GLU A 366 4.36 -10.71 15.45
N ASN A 367 5.65 -10.79 15.15
CA ASN A 367 6.18 -11.83 14.29
C ASN A 367 6.40 -13.10 15.12
N LYS A 368 5.62 -14.16 14.84
CA LYS A 368 5.62 -15.41 15.64
C LYS A 368 6.90 -16.24 15.50
N ASP A 369 7.64 -16.06 14.40
CA ASP A 369 8.89 -16.80 14.18
C ASP A 369 10.06 -16.16 14.94
N THR A 370 10.06 -14.82 15.08
CA THR A 370 11.15 -14.07 15.74
C THR A 370 10.78 -13.55 17.12
N GLY A 371 9.51 -13.51 17.50
CA GLY A 371 9.00 -12.92 18.73
C GLY A 371 9.09 -11.39 18.79
N VAL A 372 9.50 -10.74 17.69
CA VAL A 372 9.62 -9.28 17.63
C VAL A 372 8.24 -8.65 17.61
N LYS A 373 8.02 -7.66 18.47
CA LYS A 373 6.78 -6.88 18.56
C LYS A 373 7.02 -5.42 18.25
N HIS A 374 6.08 -4.81 17.52
CA HIS A 374 6.04 -3.37 17.31
C HIS A 374 4.60 -2.87 17.30
N GLN A 375 4.40 -1.57 17.51
CA GLN A 375 3.07 -0.97 17.56
C GLN A 375 2.91 0.03 16.43
N VAL A 376 1.74 0.01 15.77
CA VAL A 376 1.40 0.89 14.66
C VAL A 376 0.04 1.53 14.92
N ARG A 377 -0.10 2.83 14.65
CA ARG A 377 -1.39 3.52 14.64
C ARG A 377 -1.97 3.48 13.24
N THR A 378 -2.99 2.65 13.05
CA THR A 378 -3.59 2.43 11.72
C THR A 378 -4.44 3.59 11.23
N GLY A 379 -5.05 4.39 12.12
CA GLY A 379 -5.93 5.51 11.74
C GLY A 379 -5.28 6.60 10.89
N SER A 380 -3.93 6.68 10.85
CA SER A 380 -3.21 7.65 10.01
C SER A 380 -3.15 7.26 8.53
N PHE A 381 -3.28 5.98 8.18
CA PHE A 381 -3.11 5.46 6.82
C PHE A 381 -4.17 4.44 6.40
N LEU A 382 -5.02 3.98 7.31
CA LEU A 382 -6.09 3.02 7.07
C LEU A 382 -7.41 3.58 7.57
N ASN A 383 -8.30 3.88 6.65
CA ASN A 383 -9.65 4.39 6.90
C ASN A 383 -10.60 3.93 5.80
N ILE A 384 -11.87 4.30 5.91
CA ILE A 384 -12.90 3.88 4.96
C ILE A 384 -12.64 4.36 3.52
N ASP A 385 -12.06 5.56 3.33
CA ASP A 385 -11.79 6.10 2.00
C ASP A 385 -10.67 5.34 1.32
N VAL A 386 -9.60 5.01 2.07
CA VAL A 386 -8.51 4.15 1.60
C VAL A 386 -9.06 2.77 1.21
N LEU A 387 -9.90 2.15 2.03
CA LEU A 387 -10.50 0.86 1.73
C LEU A 387 -11.39 0.92 0.48
N ASN A 388 -12.20 1.97 0.33
CA ASN A 388 -13.02 2.17 -0.88
C ASN A 388 -12.16 2.33 -2.13
N HIS A 389 -11.06 3.08 -2.04
CA HIS A 389 -10.10 3.23 -3.14
C HIS A 389 -9.48 1.87 -3.52
N LEU A 390 -9.00 1.11 -2.55
CA LEU A 390 -8.43 -0.23 -2.77
C LEU A 390 -9.43 -1.20 -3.41
N ALA A 391 -10.68 -1.21 -2.93
CA ALA A 391 -11.76 -2.00 -3.52
C ALA A 391 -11.99 -1.65 -5.00
N ALA A 392 -12.01 -0.35 -5.33
CA ALA A 392 -12.14 0.12 -6.71
C ALA A 392 -10.95 -0.34 -7.59
N ARG A 393 -9.72 -0.28 -7.07
CA ARG A 393 -8.51 -0.75 -7.77
C ARG A 393 -8.57 -2.26 -8.05
N ILE A 394 -8.99 -3.07 -7.06
CA ILE A 394 -9.14 -4.52 -7.26
C ILE A 394 -10.19 -4.82 -8.34
N LYS A 395 -11.34 -4.14 -8.30
CA LYS A 395 -12.41 -4.33 -9.31
C LYS A 395 -11.95 -3.97 -10.72
N ALA A 396 -11.24 -2.85 -10.85
CA ALA A 396 -10.72 -2.35 -12.13
C ALA A 396 -9.57 -3.21 -12.70
N GLY A 397 -8.91 -4.03 -11.89
CA GLY A 397 -7.79 -4.87 -12.30
C GLY A 397 -8.15 -5.82 -13.44
N LYS A 398 -7.30 -5.88 -14.46
CA LYS A 398 -7.46 -6.69 -15.69
C LYS A 398 -6.36 -7.75 -15.79
N GLY A 399 -6.66 -8.85 -16.49
CA GLY A 399 -5.73 -9.96 -16.69
C GLY A 399 -5.75 -10.99 -15.57
N ALA A 400 -4.89 -12.00 -15.68
CA ALA A 400 -4.79 -13.09 -14.71
C ALA A 400 -4.18 -12.63 -13.39
N SER A 401 -3.27 -11.66 -13.44
CA SER A 401 -2.67 -10.99 -12.28
C SER A 401 -2.29 -9.55 -12.64
N PHE A 402 -2.32 -8.65 -11.65
CA PHE A 402 -2.01 -7.22 -11.78
C PHE A 402 -1.44 -6.69 -10.48
N ASP A 403 -0.84 -5.49 -10.53
CA ASP A 403 -0.24 -4.83 -9.38
C ASP A 403 -1.14 -3.71 -8.84
N ILE A 404 -1.10 -3.51 -7.51
CA ILE A 404 -1.73 -2.38 -6.81
C ILE A 404 -0.69 -1.79 -5.85
N PRO A 405 0.11 -0.80 -6.30
CA PRO A 405 1.19 -0.23 -5.51
C PRO A 405 0.75 0.36 -4.16
N GLU A 406 -0.48 0.86 -4.08
CA GLU A 406 -1.06 1.44 -2.86
C GLU A 406 -1.14 0.42 -1.71
N PHE A 407 -1.37 -0.86 -2.03
CA PHE A 407 -1.32 -1.93 -1.04
C PHE A 407 0.08 -2.17 -0.49
N LEU A 408 1.12 -2.01 -1.32
CA LEU A 408 2.50 -2.18 -0.89
C LEU A 408 2.88 -1.17 0.19
N ALA A 409 2.47 0.09 0.01
CA ALA A 409 2.70 1.14 0.99
C ALA A 409 2.12 0.80 2.37
N ILE A 410 0.86 0.33 2.40
CA ILE A 410 0.16 -0.06 3.63
C ILE A 410 0.80 -1.33 4.24
N SER A 411 1.13 -2.31 3.42
CA SER A 411 1.76 -3.57 3.86
C SER A 411 3.10 -3.33 4.52
N ASN A 412 3.91 -2.44 3.95
CA ASN A 412 5.21 -2.09 4.51
C ASN A 412 5.07 -1.42 5.89
N GLN A 413 4.06 -0.57 6.09
CA GLN A 413 3.79 0.05 7.40
C GLN A 413 3.38 -0.97 8.46
N LEU A 414 2.62 -1.98 8.06
CA LEU A 414 2.21 -3.07 8.93
C LEU A 414 3.31 -4.14 9.07
N GLY A 415 4.40 -4.05 8.32
CA GLY A 415 5.41 -5.09 8.26
C GLY A 415 4.88 -6.41 7.68
N VAL A 416 3.73 -6.39 6.99
CA VAL A 416 3.07 -7.56 6.40
C VAL A 416 3.48 -7.65 4.95
N THR A 417 4.27 -8.64 4.59
CA THR A 417 4.63 -8.89 3.20
C THR A 417 3.47 -9.56 2.46
N LEU A 418 3.20 -9.09 1.22
CA LEU A 418 2.21 -9.70 0.34
C LEU A 418 2.77 -11.00 -0.25
N ILE A 419 2.73 -12.07 0.49
CA ILE A 419 3.10 -13.39 -0.02
C ILE A 419 1.83 -14.09 -0.54
N LYS A 420 1.98 -14.82 -1.63
CA LYS A 420 0.94 -15.63 -2.27
C LYS A 420 0.29 -16.57 -1.25
N GLY A 421 -1.03 -16.67 -1.28
CA GLY A 421 -1.87 -17.41 -0.33
C GLY A 421 -1.33 -18.80 0.05
N GLY A 422 -1.75 -19.27 1.21
CA GLY A 422 -1.21 -20.43 1.91
C GLY A 422 -1.09 -21.72 1.10
N ASN A 423 -0.44 -22.69 1.68
CA ASN A 423 -0.29 -24.03 1.12
C ASN A 423 -1.64 -24.60 0.67
N SER A 424 -1.62 -25.37 -0.43
CA SER A 424 -2.79 -26.05 -1.00
C SER A 424 -3.57 -26.94 -0.01
N ASP A 425 -3.03 -27.14 1.17
CA ASP A 425 -3.56 -28.04 2.21
C ASP A 425 -4.31 -27.33 3.33
N GLN A 426 -4.50 -25.99 3.23
CA GLN A 426 -5.23 -25.20 4.22
C GLN A 426 -6.54 -24.64 3.62
N LYS A 427 -7.63 -24.73 4.39
CA LYS A 427 -8.94 -24.17 4.03
C LYS A 427 -9.12 -22.73 4.50
N ALA A 428 -8.37 -22.33 5.51
CA ALA A 428 -8.35 -20.97 6.02
C ALA A 428 -7.33 -20.11 5.26
N ASP A 429 -7.71 -18.89 4.96
CA ASP A 429 -6.84 -17.85 4.41
C ASP A 429 -6.35 -16.91 5.53
N ILE A 430 -7.12 -16.83 6.63
CA ILE A 430 -6.87 -15.98 7.80
C ILE A 430 -7.35 -16.66 9.08
N VAL A 431 -6.70 -16.37 10.21
CA VAL A 431 -7.08 -16.87 11.53
C VAL A 431 -7.41 -15.69 12.46
N LEU A 432 -8.51 -15.77 13.19
CA LEU A 432 -9.04 -14.70 14.03
C LEU A 432 -9.22 -15.17 15.47
N ASP A 433 -8.93 -14.28 16.43
CA ASP A 433 -9.51 -14.39 17.78
C ASP A 433 -10.71 -13.45 17.84
N LEU A 434 -11.83 -14.00 18.23
CA LEU A 434 -13.14 -13.37 18.17
C LEU A 434 -13.79 -13.35 19.57
N GLU A 435 -14.65 -12.36 19.82
CA GLU A 435 -15.50 -12.30 20.99
C GLU A 435 -16.94 -12.04 20.58
N GLN A 436 -17.89 -12.73 21.19
CA GLN A 436 -19.32 -12.49 21.02
C GLN A 436 -20.05 -12.77 22.34
N ASN A 437 -20.78 -11.79 22.85
CA ASN A 437 -21.59 -11.91 24.08
C ASN A 437 -20.80 -12.44 25.29
N GLY A 438 -19.53 -12.00 25.43
CA GLY A 438 -18.64 -12.44 26.50
C GLY A 438 -17.98 -13.82 26.31
N CYS A 439 -18.26 -14.49 25.19
CA CYS A 439 -17.61 -15.74 24.82
C CYS A 439 -16.43 -15.45 23.87
N ASN A 440 -15.24 -15.96 24.22
CA ASN A 440 -14.04 -15.87 23.40
C ASN A 440 -13.88 -17.11 22.52
N TYR A 441 -13.57 -16.89 21.26
CA TYR A 441 -13.27 -17.91 20.24
C TYR A 441 -11.84 -17.69 19.75
N HIS A 442 -10.92 -18.57 20.13
CA HIS A 442 -9.51 -18.46 19.75
C HIS A 442 -9.22 -19.26 18.47
N ASP A 443 -8.26 -18.74 17.67
CA ASP A 443 -7.70 -19.39 16.48
C ASP A 443 -8.76 -19.87 15.48
N GLN A 444 -9.77 -19.04 15.22
CA GLN A 444 -10.83 -19.35 14.27
C GLN A 444 -10.35 -19.11 12.83
N GLY A 445 -10.24 -20.18 12.04
CA GLY A 445 -9.83 -20.13 10.65
C GLY A 445 -10.98 -19.78 9.71
N PHE A 446 -10.76 -18.81 8.81
CA PHE A 446 -11.73 -18.40 7.78
C PHE A 446 -11.13 -18.47 6.38
N GLY A 447 -11.87 -19.09 5.44
CA GLY A 447 -11.63 -18.94 4.02
C GLY A 447 -12.28 -17.64 3.51
N ILE A 448 -11.66 -16.96 2.54
CA ILE A 448 -12.17 -15.69 1.99
C ILE A 448 -12.74 -15.93 0.59
N LYS A 449 -13.96 -15.46 0.34
CA LYS A 449 -14.65 -15.53 -0.95
C LYS A 449 -14.88 -14.12 -1.50
N SER A 450 -14.41 -13.89 -2.73
CA SER A 450 -14.42 -12.57 -3.39
C SER A 450 -15.49 -12.46 -4.46
N TYR A 451 -16.29 -11.41 -4.38
CA TYR A 451 -17.21 -11.01 -5.44
C TYR A 451 -16.72 -9.74 -6.20
N PHE A 452 -15.46 -9.33 -6.06
CA PHE A 452 -14.88 -8.23 -6.86
C PHE A 452 -14.67 -8.56 -8.35
N GLY A 453 -14.84 -9.82 -8.72
CA GLY A 453 -14.72 -10.30 -10.09
C GLY A 453 -15.84 -11.27 -10.45
N ASN A 454 -15.48 -12.35 -11.13
CA ASN A 454 -16.40 -13.47 -11.35
C ASN A 454 -16.73 -14.14 -10.03
N ALA A 455 -17.90 -14.76 -9.96
CA ALA A 455 -18.33 -15.53 -8.79
C ALA A 455 -17.24 -16.53 -8.36
N PRO A 456 -16.95 -16.64 -7.06
CA PRO A 456 -15.89 -17.53 -6.59
C PRO A 456 -16.23 -18.99 -6.81
N THR A 457 -15.22 -19.86 -6.82
CA THR A 457 -15.40 -21.30 -6.97
C THR A 457 -15.39 -21.97 -5.60
N LEU A 458 -16.34 -22.89 -5.35
CA LEU A 458 -16.37 -23.75 -4.18
C LEU A 458 -15.49 -24.99 -4.39
N LEU A 459 -15.67 -25.67 -5.53
CA LEU A 459 -14.89 -26.82 -5.93
C LEU A 459 -14.40 -26.66 -7.35
N ASN A 460 -13.09 -26.60 -7.52
CA ASN A 460 -12.45 -26.46 -8.83
C ASN A 460 -12.50 -27.78 -9.60
N ALA A 461 -12.76 -27.68 -10.90
CA ALA A 461 -12.59 -28.79 -11.83
C ALA A 461 -11.12 -29.24 -11.87
N SER A 462 -10.93 -30.53 -11.87
CA SER A 462 -9.62 -31.19 -12.03
C SER A 462 -9.81 -32.64 -12.49
N GLY A 463 -8.74 -33.33 -12.79
CA GLY A 463 -8.80 -34.79 -12.99
C GLY A 463 -9.33 -35.54 -11.75
N ASN A 464 -9.22 -34.96 -10.56
CA ASN A 464 -9.70 -35.56 -9.31
C ASN A 464 -11.23 -35.52 -9.15
N THR A 465 -11.94 -34.71 -9.94
CA THR A 465 -13.40 -34.52 -9.85
C THR A 465 -14.18 -35.14 -11.01
N ASN A 466 -13.59 -36.09 -11.73
CA ASN A 466 -14.25 -36.82 -12.79
C ASN A 466 -15.08 -38.01 -12.24
N PHE A 467 -16.27 -38.15 -12.82
CA PHE A 467 -17.20 -39.24 -12.60
C PHE A 467 -17.27 -40.10 -13.88
N ILE A 468 -17.11 -41.40 -13.74
CA ILE A 468 -17.08 -42.35 -14.85
C ILE A 468 -18.43 -43.11 -14.90
N TYR A 469 -18.99 -43.16 -16.09
CA TYR A 469 -20.22 -43.88 -16.39
C TYR A 469 -19.95 -44.97 -17.42
N LYS A 470 -20.37 -46.19 -17.14
CA LYS A 470 -20.42 -47.25 -18.13
C LYS A 470 -21.56 -46.99 -19.10
N VAL A 471 -21.30 -47.09 -20.39
CA VAL A 471 -22.33 -46.93 -21.42
C VAL A 471 -22.83 -48.32 -21.84
N VAL A 472 -24.08 -48.60 -21.55
CA VAL A 472 -24.72 -49.87 -21.83
C VAL A 472 -25.71 -49.71 -22.98
N GLY A 473 -25.84 -50.71 -23.87
CA GLY A 473 -26.79 -50.71 -24.97
C GLY A 473 -26.36 -49.96 -26.22
N LEU A 474 -25.06 -49.53 -26.28
CA LEU A 474 -24.50 -48.79 -27.42
C LEU A 474 -23.44 -49.64 -28.11
N SER A 475 -23.47 -49.67 -29.47
CA SER A 475 -22.38 -50.33 -30.26
C SER A 475 -21.08 -49.56 -30.14
N PRO A 476 -19.92 -50.23 -29.98
CA PRO A 476 -18.59 -49.61 -30.03
C PRO A 476 -18.34 -48.75 -31.25
N ASP A 477 -18.95 -49.07 -32.41
CA ASP A 477 -18.82 -48.28 -33.64
C ASP A 477 -19.39 -46.84 -33.53
N SER A 478 -20.21 -46.58 -32.51
CA SER A 478 -20.78 -45.25 -32.22
C SER A 478 -19.77 -44.29 -31.60
N LEU A 479 -18.56 -44.74 -31.19
CA LEU A 479 -17.57 -43.94 -30.49
C LEU A 479 -17.16 -42.69 -31.28
N ASP A 480 -16.71 -42.88 -32.53
CA ASP A 480 -16.22 -41.81 -33.36
C ASP A 480 -17.35 -40.84 -33.76
N GLU A 481 -18.53 -41.38 -34.08
CA GLU A 481 -19.69 -40.57 -34.42
C GLU A 481 -20.08 -39.63 -33.26
N ILE A 482 -20.20 -40.16 -32.04
CA ILE A 482 -20.59 -39.35 -30.88
C ILE A 482 -19.48 -38.37 -30.51
N ASN A 483 -18.21 -38.75 -30.58
CA ASN A 483 -17.09 -37.88 -30.26
C ASN A 483 -16.90 -36.76 -31.29
N SER A 484 -17.34 -36.94 -32.52
CA SER A 484 -17.30 -35.91 -33.59
C SER A 484 -18.27 -34.78 -33.35
N ILE A 485 -19.28 -34.93 -32.47
CA ILE A 485 -20.22 -33.87 -32.12
C ILE A 485 -19.46 -32.73 -31.39
N ASP A 486 -19.32 -31.59 -32.06
CA ASP A 486 -18.62 -30.41 -31.51
C ASP A 486 -19.50 -29.14 -31.67
N THR A 487 -20.72 -29.21 -31.15
CA THR A 487 -21.67 -28.10 -31.09
C THR A 487 -21.39 -27.18 -29.89
N GLN A 488 -22.06 -26.05 -29.87
CA GLN A 488 -22.03 -25.15 -28.69
C GLN A 488 -22.45 -25.88 -27.40
N PHE A 489 -23.31 -26.90 -27.50
CA PHE A 489 -23.82 -27.69 -26.38
C PHE A 489 -23.37 -29.17 -26.44
N LYS A 490 -22.15 -29.40 -26.89
CA LYS A 490 -21.62 -30.74 -27.20
C LYS A 490 -21.85 -31.78 -26.12
N LEU A 491 -21.78 -31.45 -24.84
CA LEU A 491 -22.04 -32.41 -23.76
C LEU A 491 -23.48 -32.88 -23.74
N LYS A 492 -24.41 -31.93 -23.81
CA LYS A 492 -25.85 -32.24 -23.92
C LYS A 492 -26.14 -33.09 -25.14
N ASP A 493 -25.61 -32.68 -26.29
CA ASP A 493 -25.89 -33.35 -27.59
C ASP A 493 -25.29 -34.75 -27.62
N ARG A 494 -24.06 -34.94 -27.12
CA ARG A 494 -23.44 -36.28 -26.98
C ARG A 494 -24.27 -37.19 -26.07
N ILE A 495 -24.65 -36.70 -24.87
CA ILE A 495 -25.49 -37.48 -23.94
C ILE A 495 -26.84 -37.77 -24.60
N SER A 496 -27.48 -36.84 -25.24
CA SER A 496 -28.77 -37.03 -25.92
C SER A 496 -28.64 -38.08 -27.02
N THR A 497 -27.59 -38.04 -27.84
CA THR A 497 -27.33 -39.02 -28.91
C THR A 497 -27.10 -40.42 -28.34
N ILE A 498 -26.38 -40.58 -27.22
CA ILE A 498 -26.22 -41.87 -26.53
C ILE A 498 -27.59 -42.45 -26.21
N TYR A 499 -28.47 -41.70 -25.59
CA TYR A 499 -29.85 -42.16 -25.24
C TYR A 499 -30.74 -42.42 -26.46
N GLN A 500 -30.66 -41.56 -27.51
CA GLN A 500 -31.43 -41.76 -28.77
C GLN A 500 -31.03 -43.04 -29.52
N LYS A 501 -29.76 -43.45 -29.39
CA LYS A 501 -29.27 -44.71 -29.97
C LYS A 501 -29.52 -45.93 -29.09
N GLY A 502 -30.32 -45.81 -28.04
CA GLY A 502 -30.65 -46.89 -27.12
C GLY A 502 -29.65 -47.19 -26.04
N GLY A 503 -28.56 -46.36 -25.96
CA GLY A 503 -27.58 -46.45 -24.88
C GLY A 503 -28.08 -45.79 -23.58
N CYS A 504 -27.53 -46.18 -22.46
CA CYS A 504 -27.73 -45.48 -21.19
C CYS A 504 -26.43 -45.35 -20.40
N LEU A 505 -26.34 -44.28 -19.57
CA LEU A 505 -25.22 -43.99 -18.69
C LEU A 505 -25.52 -44.55 -17.30
N ILE A 506 -24.71 -45.53 -16.88
CA ILE A 506 -24.78 -46.12 -15.52
C ILE A 506 -23.56 -45.67 -14.75
N PHE A 507 -23.74 -45.08 -13.59
CA PHE A 507 -22.62 -44.65 -12.73
C PHE A 507 -21.76 -45.88 -12.38
N ASP A 508 -20.48 -45.77 -12.65
CA ASP A 508 -19.51 -46.84 -12.36
C ASP A 508 -18.66 -46.46 -11.13
N ARG A 509 -17.92 -45.35 -11.24
CA ARG A 509 -17.02 -44.89 -10.16
C ARG A 509 -16.69 -43.39 -10.25
N VAL A 510 -16.20 -42.84 -9.16
CA VAL A 510 -15.41 -41.61 -9.19
C VAL A 510 -13.98 -41.97 -9.63
N GLU A 511 -13.43 -41.28 -10.63
CA GLU A 511 -12.14 -41.63 -11.24
C GLU A 511 -11.03 -41.70 -10.19
N GLN A 512 -10.99 -40.71 -9.27
CA GLN A 512 -10.04 -40.71 -8.17
C GLN A 512 -10.63 -41.32 -6.90
N THR A 513 -10.02 -42.40 -6.43
CA THR A 513 -10.47 -43.14 -5.25
C THR A 513 -10.51 -42.26 -3.98
N THR A 514 -9.57 -41.33 -3.85
CA THR A 514 -9.54 -40.34 -2.73
C THR A 514 -10.79 -39.49 -2.71
N MET A 515 -11.21 -38.94 -3.86
CA MET A 515 -12.43 -38.15 -3.96
C MET A 515 -13.68 -39.00 -3.65
N GLY A 516 -13.74 -40.22 -4.21
CA GLY A 516 -14.80 -41.18 -3.92
C GLY A 516 -14.90 -41.49 -2.42
N TYR A 517 -13.77 -41.77 -1.77
CA TYR A 517 -13.70 -41.94 -0.32
C TYR A 517 -14.24 -40.72 0.47
N ASN A 518 -13.79 -39.53 0.12
CA ASN A 518 -14.20 -38.29 0.80
C ASN A 518 -15.72 -38.07 0.67
N LEU A 519 -16.29 -38.32 -0.50
CA LEU A 519 -17.72 -38.23 -0.73
C LEU A 519 -18.51 -39.25 0.10
N ALA A 520 -18.02 -40.51 0.11
CA ALA A 520 -18.64 -41.58 0.89
C ALA A 520 -18.55 -41.35 2.40
N LEU A 521 -17.53 -40.63 2.86
CA LEU A 521 -17.42 -40.24 4.27
C LEU A 521 -18.45 -39.18 4.69
N VAL A 522 -18.92 -38.35 3.77
CA VAL A 522 -20.04 -37.43 3.99
C VAL A 522 -21.36 -38.20 4.05
N ASP A 523 -21.59 -39.05 3.05
CA ASP A 523 -22.73 -39.97 2.94
C ASP A 523 -22.39 -41.10 1.94
N THR A 524 -22.66 -42.35 2.27
CA THR A 524 -22.31 -43.52 1.43
C THR A 524 -22.96 -43.45 0.04
N MET A 525 -24.13 -42.83 -0.09
CA MET A 525 -24.83 -42.63 -1.37
C MET A 525 -24.42 -41.34 -2.10
N MET A 526 -23.53 -40.54 -1.55
CA MET A 526 -23.14 -39.26 -2.14
C MET A 526 -22.50 -39.39 -3.53
N PRO A 527 -21.60 -40.34 -3.80
CA PRO A 527 -21.07 -40.53 -5.15
C PRO A 527 -22.16 -40.80 -6.18
N GLN A 528 -23.13 -41.63 -5.83
CA GLN A 528 -24.24 -41.98 -6.73
C GLN A 528 -25.21 -40.78 -6.90
N LEU A 529 -25.57 -40.07 -5.82
CA LEU A 529 -26.42 -38.89 -5.89
C LEU A 529 -25.78 -37.83 -6.80
N LEU A 530 -24.52 -37.51 -6.60
CA LEU A 530 -23.81 -36.55 -7.44
C LEU A 530 -23.69 -36.97 -8.89
N SER A 531 -23.51 -38.29 -9.14
CA SER A 531 -23.48 -38.81 -10.52
C SER A 531 -24.80 -38.53 -11.25
N MET A 532 -25.93 -38.73 -10.58
CA MET A 532 -27.26 -38.44 -11.13
C MET A 532 -27.44 -36.90 -11.31
N MET A 533 -26.99 -36.12 -10.35
CA MET A 533 -27.04 -34.64 -10.45
C MET A 533 -26.22 -34.12 -11.62
N LEU A 534 -25.08 -34.71 -11.94
CA LEU A 534 -24.25 -34.37 -13.09
C LEU A 534 -24.95 -34.71 -14.41
N ILE A 535 -25.59 -35.89 -14.52
CA ILE A 535 -26.37 -36.24 -15.71
C ILE A 535 -27.52 -35.25 -15.90
N GLU A 536 -28.27 -34.96 -14.85
CA GLU A 536 -29.38 -33.98 -14.89
C GLU A 536 -28.92 -32.62 -15.31
N PHE A 537 -27.79 -32.15 -14.76
CA PHE A 537 -27.17 -30.88 -15.13
C PHE A 537 -26.78 -30.82 -16.63
N HIS A 538 -26.03 -31.80 -17.12
CA HIS A 538 -25.53 -31.75 -18.49
C HIS A 538 -26.61 -32.08 -19.54
N LYS A 539 -27.52 -33.03 -19.25
CA LYS A 539 -28.60 -33.43 -20.15
C LYS A 539 -29.70 -32.40 -20.25
N ASN A 540 -30.22 -31.94 -19.08
CA ASN A 540 -31.40 -31.07 -18.96
C ASN A 540 -31.03 -29.62 -18.65
N ARG A 541 -29.74 -29.32 -18.46
CA ARG A 541 -29.18 -28.01 -18.15
C ARG A 541 -29.71 -27.38 -16.85
N ILE A 542 -30.03 -28.22 -15.86
CA ILE A 542 -30.48 -27.78 -14.55
C ILE A 542 -29.26 -27.60 -13.63
N ASN A 543 -28.73 -26.39 -13.58
CA ASN A 543 -27.56 -26.06 -12.77
C ASN A 543 -27.87 -25.71 -11.31
N ASN A 544 -29.08 -25.25 -11.01
CA ASN A 544 -29.54 -24.93 -9.65
C ASN A 544 -29.74 -26.22 -8.85
N LEU A 545 -29.12 -26.31 -7.66
CA LEU A 545 -29.10 -27.51 -6.84
C LEU A 545 -30.46 -27.98 -6.41
N GLU A 546 -31.33 -27.09 -5.97
CA GLU A 546 -32.68 -27.44 -5.50
C GLU A 546 -33.58 -28.02 -6.63
N LYS A 547 -33.57 -27.35 -7.79
CA LYS A 547 -34.28 -27.83 -8.98
C LYS A 547 -33.75 -29.18 -9.46
N ASN A 548 -32.42 -29.35 -9.44
CA ASN A 548 -31.73 -30.55 -9.87
C ASN A 548 -32.09 -31.75 -8.97
N ILE A 549 -32.01 -31.58 -7.63
CA ILE A 549 -32.34 -32.62 -6.67
C ILE A 549 -33.85 -32.99 -6.77
N THR A 550 -34.70 -31.98 -6.94
CA THR A 550 -36.16 -32.18 -7.08
C THR A 550 -36.48 -33.04 -8.31
N ALA A 551 -35.82 -32.75 -9.45
CA ALA A 551 -36.04 -33.55 -10.67
C ALA A 551 -35.55 -35.01 -10.48
N ILE A 552 -34.40 -35.19 -9.80
CA ILE A 552 -33.89 -36.53 -9.51
C ILE A 552 -34.85 -37.33 -8.61
N TRP A 553 -35.35 -36.71 -7.55
CA TRP A 553 -36.26 -37.35 -6.60
C TRP A 553 -37.57 -37.75 -7.27
N GLN A 554 -38.16 -36.85 -8.09
CA GLN A 554 -39.39 -37.11 -8.83
C GLN A 554 -39.25 -38.30 -9.80
N ASN A 555 -38.08 -38.42 -10.45
CA ASN A 555 -37.82 -39.53 -11.41
C ASN A 555 -37.38 -40.82 -10.72
N ASN A 556 -36.97 -40.82 -9.47
CA ASN A 556 -36.41 -41.98 -8.75
C ASN A 556 -36.88 -42.01 -7.28
N PRO A 557 -38.17 -41.96 -6.96
CA PRO A 557 -38.65 -41.78 -5.59
C PRO A 557 -38.35 -42.93 -4.64
N THR A 558 -38.05 -44.13 -5.17
CA THR A 558 -37.75 -45.33 -4.37
C THR A 558 -36.24 -45.62 -4.26
N LEU A 559 -35.40 -44.87 -4.97
CA LEU A 559 -33.97 -45.16 -5.01
C LEU A 559 -33.25 -44.77 -3.70
N PHE A 560 -33.75 -43.73 -3.02
CA PHE A 560 -33.17 -43.21 -1.81
C PHE A 560 -33.97 -43.60 -0.59
N SER A 561 -33.32 -43.91 0.51
CA SER A 561 -33.97 -44.27 1.79
C SER A 561 -34.49 -43.04 2.57
N THR A 562 -34.63 -41.89 1.91
CA THR A 562 -35.06 -40.63 2.50
C THR A 562 -35.97 -39.86 1.52
N ASP A 563 -36.71 -38.89 2.02
CA ASP A 563 -37.49 -37.96 1.23
C ASP A 563 -36.66 -36.86 0.56
N LEU A 564 -37.35 -35.96 -0.14
CA LEU A 564 -36.70 -34.85 -0.85
C LEU A 564 -35.91 -33.92 0.12
N ASP A 565 -36.43 -33.64 1.30
CA ASP A 565 -35.79 -32.78 2.26
C ASP A 565 -34.54 -33.44 2.86
N GLY A 566 -34.59 -34.73 3.09
CA GLY A 566 -33.40 -35.50 3.47
C GLY A 566 -32.30 -35.50 2.41
N LEU A 567 -32.65 -35.52 1.12
CA LEU A 567 -31.66 -35.36 0.05
C LEU A 567 -31.04 -33.94 0.06
N LYS A 568 -31.84 -32.89 0.27
CA LYS A 568 -31.33 -31.54 0.42
C LYS A 568 -30.36 -31.43 1.60
N VAL A 569 -30.69 -32.03 2.75
CA VAL A 569 -29.80 -32.07 3.92
C VAL A 569 -28.47 -32.75 3.59
N LYS A 570 -28.47 -33.88 2.86
CA LYS A 570 -27.22 -34.55 2.45
C LYS A 570 -26.34 -33.66 1.58
N VAL A 571 -26.93 -32.93 0.61
CA VAL A 571 -26.19 -31.99 -0.25
C VAL A 571 -25.69 -30.78 0.53
N LYS A 572 -26.46 -30.21 1.45
CA LYS A 572 -26.00 -29.12 2.34
C LYS A 572 -24.77 -29.54 3.15
N LYS A 573 -24.79 -30.73 3.75
CA LYS A 573 -23.62 -31.29 4.47
C LYS A 573 -22.40 -31.44 3.57
N LEU A 574 -22.60 -31.89 2.31
CA LEU A 574 -21.52 -31.97 1.34
C LEU A 574 -20.90 -30.61 1.06
N LEU A 575 -21.72 -29.58 0.82
CA LEU A 575 -21.23 -28.22 0.53
C LEU A 575 -20.40 -27.67 1.67
N VAL A 576 -20.83 -27.85 2.92
CA VAL A 576 -20.07 -27.46 4.12
C VAL A 576 -18.77 -28.26 4.21
N ALA A 577 -18.80 -29.59 3.99
CA ALA A 577 -17.62 -30.42 4.01
C ALA A 577 -16.58 -29.99 2.94
N ILE A 578 -17.04 -29.62 1.74
CA ILE A 578 -16.16 -29.07 0.69
C ILE A 578 -15.59 -27.71 1.09
N LEU A 579 -16.41 -26.82 1.63
CA LEU A 579 -15.98 -25.47 2.03
C LEU A 579 -14.94 -25.51 3.14
N LEU A 580 -15.22 -26.24 4.21
CA LEU A 580 -14.47 -26.20 5.46
C LEU A 580 -13.54 -27.40 5.69
N GLY A 581 -13.72 -28.48 4.96
CA GLY A 581 -13.11 -29.77 5.27
C GLY A 581 -12.12 -30.30 4.22
N PHE A 582 -12.61 -30.95 3.18
CA PHE A 582 -11.76 -31.76 2.33
C PHE A 582 -11.36 -31.11 0.99
N PHE A 583 -10.24 -31.59 0.44
CA PHE A 583 -9.79 -31.35 -0.92
C PHE A 583 -10.01 -32.60 -1.77
N ALA A 584 -10.28 -32.41 -3.07
CA ALA A 584 -10.50 -33.56 -3.98
C ALA A 584 -9.30 -34.51 -4.12
N GLY A 585 -8.08 -33.98 -3.94
CA GLY A 585 -6.83 -34.73 -4.13
C GLY A 585 -6.21 -35.32 -2.86
N SER A 586 -6.72 -34.99 -1.66
CA SER A 586 -6.19 -35.50 -0.39
C SER A 586 -7.26 -36.19 0.45
N LYS A 587 -6.87 -37.27 1.16
CA LYS A 587 -7.80 -38.06 1.99
C LYS A 587 -8.24 -37.23 3.20
N TRP A 588 -9.55 -37.08 3.37
CA TRP A 588 -10.15 -36.38 4.47
C TRP A 588 -10.39 -37.32 5.67
N ASN A 589 -10.27 -36.80 6.88
CA ASN A 589 -10.46 -37.54 8.12
C ASN A 589 -11.78 -37.18 8.84
N GLY A 590 -12.70 -36.45 8.16
CA GLY A 590 -13.96 -36.01 8.72
C GLY A 590 -13.89 -34.73 9.54
N LYS A 591 -12.72 -34.13 9.78
CA LYS A 591 -12.58 -32.89 10.56
C LYS A 591 -12.59 -31.66 9.65
N TYR A 592 -13.21 -30.58 10.10
CA TYR A 592 -13.13 -29.29 9.44
C TYR A 592 -11.76 -28.65 9.69
N LEU A 593 -11.18 -28.05 8.65
CA LEU A 593 -9.89 -27.37 8.64
C LEU A 593 -10.06 -25.83 8.76
N ALA A 594 -11.30 -25.36 8.67
CA ALA A 594 -11.67 -23.96 8.91
C ALA A 594 -12.97 -23.92 9.70
N ASN A 595 -13.24 -22.77 10.33
CA ASN A 595 -14.42 -22.54 11.19
C ASN A 595 -15.50 -21.73 10.48
N GLY A 596 -15.17 -21.14 9.33
CA GLY A 596 -16.12 -20.33 8.58
C GLY A 596 -15.57 -19.78 7.27
N THR A 597 -16.35 -18.87 6.68
CA THR A 597 -15.95 -18.13 5.49
C THR A 597 -16.33 -16.67 5.62
N ILE A 598 -15.44 -15.77 5.16
CA ILE A 598 -15.72 -14.35 4.97
C ILE A 598 -16.06 -14.13 3.51
N VAL A 599 -17.16 -13.44 3.27
CA VAL A 599 -17.62 -13.06 1.92
C VAL A 599 -17.41 -11.57 1.75
N VAL A 600 -16.54 -11.19 0.81
CA VAL A 600 -16.34 -9.80 0.41
C VAL A 600 -17.23 -9.53 -0.79
N LYS A 601 -18.24 -8.68 -0.58
CA LYS A 601 -19.25 -8.35 -1.58
C LYS A 601 -18.76 -7.33 -2.61
N ASN A 602 -19.48 -7.18 -3.69
CA ASN A 602 -19.10 -6.25 -4.76
C ASN A 602 -19.06 -4.78 -4.33
N ASP A 603 -19.80 -4.38 -3.31
CA ASP A 603 -19.76 -3.03 -2.74
C ASP A 603 -18.58 -2.78 -1.82
N GLY A 604 -17.76 -3.79 -1.53
CA GLY A 604 -16.62 -3.74 -0.61
C GLY A 604 -17.02 -4.05 0.84
N SER A 605 -18.29 -4.25 1.16
CA SER A 605 -18.69 -4.74 2.48
C SER A 605 -18.32 -6.21 2.65
N GLN A 606 -18.08 -6.64 3.89
CA GLN A 606 -17.79 -8.02 4.21
C GLN A 606 -18.73 -8.55 5.27
N VAL A 607 -19.08 -9.83 5.14
CA VAL A 607 -19.90 -10.58 6.09
C VAL A 607 -19.30 -11.97 6.31
N ALA A 608 -19.68 -12.63 7.40
CA ALA A 608 -19.18 -13.96 7.72
C ALA A 608 -20.29 -14.98 7.88
N TYR A 609 -19.92 -16.23 7.60
CA TYR A 609 -20.64 -17.42 8.02
C TYR A 609 -19.72 -18.26 8.88
N HIS A 610 -20.18 -18.70 10.02
CA HIS A 610 -19.41 -19.43 11.00
C HIS A 610 -20.12 -20.71 11.45
N ILE A 611 -19.38 -21.71 11.86
CA ILE A 611 -19.94 -23.02 12.30
C ILE A 611 -20.85 -22.92 13.52
N THR A 612 -20.79 -21.82 14.29
CA THR A 612 -21.73 -21.56 15.39
C THR A 612 -23.18 -21.31 14.90
N ASP A 613 -23.33 -20.96 13.62
CA ASP A 613 -24.64 -20.81 12.95
C ASP A 613 -24.66 -21.67 11.67
N LEU A 614 -24.48 -22.99 11.88
CA LEU A 614 -24.33 -23.96 10.79
C LEU A 614 -25.54 -23.96 9.86
N ALA A 615 -26.76 -23.84 10.37
CA ALA A 615 -27.97 -23.85 9.58
C ALA A 615 -27.99 -22.69 8.55
N THR A 616 -27.60 -21.49 8.97
CA THR A 616 -27.50 -20.34 8.05
C THR A 616 -26.37 -20.55 7.02
N LEU A 617 -25.23 -21.12 7.40
CA LEU A 617 -24.16 -21.46 6.47
C LEU A 617 -24.60 -22.50 5.43
N GLU A 618 -25.32 -23.55 5.85
CA GLU A 618 -25.88 -24.58 4.98
C GLU A 618 -26.88 -23.98 3.97
N ASP A 619 -27.80 -23.13 4.43
CA ASP A 619 -28.77 -22.46 3.58
C ASP A 619 -28.12 -21.51 2.60
N TYR A 620 -27.12 -20.72 3.05
CA TYR A 620 -26.34 -19.85 2.18
C TYR A 620 -25.70 -20.63 1.04
N LEU A 621 -24.96 -21.70 1.36
CA LEU A 621 -24.29 -22.51 0.35
C LEU A 621 -25.28 -23.14 -0.63
N PHE A 622 -26.37 -23.70 -0.10
CA PHE A 622 -27.36 -24.38 -0.94
C PHE A 622 -28.09 -23.44 -1.90
N ASN A 623 -28.35 -22.19 -1.49
CA ASN A 623 -29.02 -21.19 -2.30
C ASN A 623 -28.12 -20.54 -3.36
N HIS A 624 -26.80 -20.44 -3.09
CA HIS A 624 -25.89 -19.67 -3.96
C HIS A 624 -24.97 -20.58 -4.81
N ILE A 625 -24.80 -21.84 -4.43
CA ILE A 625 -23.96 -22.76 -5.20
C ILE A 625 -24.76 -23.38 -6.35
N HIS A 626 -24.09 -23.48 -7.49
CA HIS A 626 -24.64 -24.11 -8.69
C HIS A 626 -23.57 -24.90 -9.44
N PHE A 627 -23.98 -25.82 -10.31
CA PHE A 627 -23.08 -26.52 -11.23
C PHE A 627 -22.57 -25.56 -12.30
N ASP A 628 -21.29 -25.73 -12.66
CA ASP A 628 -20.64 -25.00 -13.74
C ASP A 628 -19.96 -25.98 -14.71
N THR A 629 -19.83 -25.58 -15.97
CA THR A 629 -19.22 -26.40 -17.03
C THR A 629 -17.79 -25.98 -17.26
N PRO A 630 -16.79 -26.76 -16.79
CA PRO A 630 -15.38 -26.47 -17.03
C PRO A 630 -14.95 -26.83 -18.47
N SER A 631 -13.72 -26.47 -18.84
CA SER A 631 -13.16 -26.83 -20.14
C SER A 631 -13.02 -28.36 -20.28
N THR A 632 -13.72 -28.94 -21.24
CA THR A 632 -13.69 -30.38 -21.54
C THR A 632 -12.30 -30.85 -21.93
N THR A 633 -11.60 -30.09 -22.77
CA THR A 633 -10.25 -30.39 -23.25
C THR A 633 -9.22 -30.38 -22.10
N ARG A 634 -9.27 -29.35 -21.26
CA ARG A 634 -8.34 -29.19 -20.12
C ARG A 634 -8.48 -30.31 -19.09
N HIS A 635 -9.70 -30.77 -18.83
CA HIS A 635 -10.00 -31.75 -17.78
C HIS A 635 -10.31 -33.15 -18.34
N ARG A 636 -10.16 -33.35 -19.66
CA ARG A 636 -10.26 -34.63 -20.35
C ARG A 636 -11.55 -35.40 -20.04
N TYR A 637 -12.71 -34.76 -20.24
CA TYR A 637 -14.02 -35.34 -20.03
C TYR A 637 -15.00 -34.98 -21.16
N GLY A 638 -16.18 -35.59 -21.15
CA GLY A 638 -17.27 -35.29 -22.11
C GLY A 638 -17.09 -36.00 -23.46
N SER A 639 -16.29 -37.08 -23.51
CA SER A 639 -16.12 -37.95 -24.66
C SER A 639 -16.33 -39.38 -24.27
N LEU A 640 -16.77 -40.20 -25.21
CA LEU A 640 -16.75 -41.67 -25.10
C LEU A 640 -15.30 -42.16 -25.16
N ILE A 641 -14.99 -43.13 -24.31
CA ILE A 641 -13.73 -43.85 -24.30
C ILE A 641 -14.02 -45.35 -24.32
N SER A 642 -13.14 -46.16 -24.95
CA SER A 642 -13.20 -47.61 -24.90
C SER A 642 -12.11 -48.14 -23.96
N GLU A 643 -12.51 -48.91 -22.95
CA GLU A 643 -11.60 -49.61 -22.03
C GLU A 643 -11.99 -51.09 -22.00
N ASN A 644 -11.08 -51.98 -22.36
CA ASN A 644 -11.28 -53.46 -22.41
C ASN A 644 -12.53 -53.90 -23.22
N GLY A 645 -12.85 -53.19 -24.30
CA GLY A 645 -14.00 -53.49 -25.16
C GLY A 645 -15.34 -52.95 -24.65
N GLU A 646 -15.36 -52.26 -23.52
CA GLU A 646 -16.54 -51.57 -22.98
C GLU A 646 -16.44 -50.07 -23.20
N LEU A 647 -17.59 -49.42 -23.33
CA LEU A 647 -17.68 -47.98 -23.52
C LEU A 647 -17.94 -47.26 -22.20
N TYR A 648 -17.21 -46.17 -22.00
CA TYR A 648 -17.36 -45.31 -20.86
C TYR A 648 -17.51 -43.87 -21.29
N PHE A 649 -18.17 -43.06 -20.43
CA PHE A 649 -18.33 -41.62 -20.60
C PHE A 649 -17.93 -40.91 -19.31
N LYS A 650 -17.20 -39.77 -19.40
CA LYS A 650 -16.74 -39.01 -18.23
C LYS A 650 -17.48 -37.70 -18.12
N LEU A 651 -17.93 -37.35 -16.90
CA LEU A 651 -18.41 -36.00 -16.53
C LEU A 651 -17.56 -35.46 -15.40
N ASN A 652 -17.39 -34.15 -15.36
CA ASN A 652 -16.57 -33.44 -14.35
C ASN A 652 -17.45 -32.62 -13.40
N LEU A 653 -17.14 -32.66 -12.12
CA LEU A 653 -17.81 -31.90 -11.08
C LEU A 653 -17.08 -30.59 -10.84
N GLN A 654 -17.75 -29.47 -11.12
CA GLN A 654 -17.36 -28.13 -10.70
C GLN A 654 -18.54 -27.43 -10.02
N LEU A 655 -18.27 -26.80 -8.87
CA LEU A 655 -19.26 -26.04 -8.11
C LEU A 655 -18.81 -24.61 -7.95
N ARG A 656 -19.69 -23.66 -8.24
CA ARG A 656 -19.43 -22.22 -8.18
C ARG A 656 -20.54 -21.50 -7.42
N PHE A 657 -20.19 -20.39 -6.77
CA PHE A 657 -21.15 -19.49 -6.15
C PHE A 657 -21.98 -18.74 -7.17
#